data_6d5130ab6c8da908f7efbfe8b1e44e72
#
_entry.id   6d5130ab6c8da908f7efbfe8b1e44e72
#
_cell.length_a   1.000
_cell.length_b   1.000
_cell.length_c   1.000
_cell.angle_alpha   90.00
_cell.angle_beta   90.00
_cell.angle_gamma   90.00
#
_symmetry.space_group_name_H-M   'P 1'
#
loop_
_entity.id
_entity.type
_entity.pdbx_description
1 polymer ?
#
loop_
_entity_poly.entity_id
_entity_poly.type
_entity_poly.pdbx_seq_one_letter_code
_entity_poly.pdbx_strand_id
1 'polypeptide(L)'
;METQDSAYPWHDWNARITHECYEPNATARILDEKERILGIVNNYAAISFNFGATLLSWLAASAPETYQAILEADRLSVDRYSGHGCAIAQAYNHIILPLASDRDKRTQVRWGARDFELRFGRKPEGMWLPETAVDVDSLEALAEEGIAYTILEPHQAARWRELGEEEWQPANGHLDPTRPYLCRLPSGRGISIFFYDGPISRAVAFEQLLARGENLAHRLLGAFNDVREHTQLVNIATDGETYGHHHRFGEMALAYALQLIETTPGVRLTNYGQFLAQHPPAHEVEIVERTAWSCSHGVERWRSDCGCNTGAGQGWNQQWRTPLRDALDWLRDRACVIFEREGARVLRDPWAAREDFIDVILDRSSESVSRFLERHALAGAEVTTVLELLEMQRHALLMYTSCGWFFNDVSGIETVQILHYAGRVIQLAERVSHETLEPELLERLAPAYSNLPDRGTARRIYEREVIPARLDLARVAAHYAVLSLFESFDDMARVYCYEVTRRDFDVRRAGRARLAISSVEVRSLITHETAEFELAALHLGETELAGGVRRARGGADYDRVREELTRKMQPGGIPAVIRLLDAHFGETPLSVRSLFRDEQRRILHELIVATLEEAESTFRQLHERYDPLLRLHTRLGIPVPKVLQTAAEFDLNRQICRLLGHEPPPLMDLEAQLRQAGDEGVTLDESTTMAFGAAIERASERFRERPDDLDRLQSLETLVTIARDARLSLDLRRAQNRYYRMRAAVRPAIEASGNGEQWLSLFDSLGRKLTVAPAAAIPV
;
A
#
# COMPACT_ATOMS: atom_id res chain seq x y z
N MET A 1 -1.96 -7.06 3.74
CA MET A 1 -3.22 -6.65 3.08
C MET A 1 -3.69 -7.82 2.25
N GLU A 2 -4.97 -8.15 2.23
CA GLU A 2 -5.51 -9.22 1.39
C GLU A 2 -5.75 -8.71 -0.04
N THR A 3 -5.81 -9.64 -1.00
CA THR A 3 -6.08 -9.33 -2.40
C THR A 3 -7.35 -8.50 -2.59
N GLN A 4 -7.26 -7.46 -3.42
CA GLN A 4 -8.36 -6.56 -3.79
C GLN A 4 -8.69 -6.72 -5.27
N ASP A 5 -9.85 -7.29 -5.60
CA ASP A 5 -10.25 -7.57 -7.00
C ASP A 5 -10.31 -6.33 -7.88
N SER A 6 -10.64 -5.18 -7.30
CA SER A 6 -10.68 -3.89 -8.02
C SER A 6 -9.30 -3.36 -8.43
N ALA A 7 -8.21 -3.92 -7.88
CA ALA A 7 -6.84 -3.55 -8.25
C ALA A 7 -6.24 -4.45 -9.34
N TYR A 8 -6.98 -5.48 -9.82
CA TYR A 8 -6.47 -6.40 -10.85
C TYR A 8 -5.79 -5.67 -12.02
N PRO A 9 -4.62 -6.15 -12.54
CA PRO A 9 -3.95 -7.42 -12.21
C PRO A 9 -3.06 -7.40 -10.95
N TRP A 10 -3.01 -6.29 -10.23
CA TRP A 10 -2.21 -6.13 -9.01
C TRP A 10 -2.88 -6.83 -7.83
N HIS A 11 -2.07 -7.22 -6.83
CA HIS A 11 -2.55 -7.84 -5.61
C HIS A 11 -3.52 -6.93 -4.84
N ASP A 12 -3.14 -5.66 -4.69
CA ASP A 12 -3.90 -4.64 -3.98
C ASP A 12 -3.63 -3.23 -4.55
N TRP A 13 -4.38 -2.23 -4.11
CA TRP A 13 -4.24 -0.85 -4.56
C TRP A 13 -2.87 -0.24 -4.21
N ASN A 14 -2.24 -0.63 -3.11
CA ASN A 14 -0.90 -0.14 -2.80
C ASN A 14 0.12 -0.66 -3.81
N ALA A 15 0.02 -1.94 -4.20
CA ALA A 15 0.88 -2.52 -5.25
C ALA A 15 0.69 -1.79 -6.58
N ARG A 16 -0.57 -1.54 -6.97
CA ARG A 16 -0.91 -0.85 -8.21
C ARG A 16 -0.37 0.59 -8.23
N ILE A 17 -0.66 1.38 -7.22
CA ILE A 17 -0.23 2.78 -7.18
C ILE A 17 1.30 2.89 -7.01
N THR A 18 1.93 1.96 -6.29
CA THR A 18 3.39 1.91 -6.20
C THR A 18 4.01 1.74 -7.59
N HIS A 19 3.49 0.82 -8.41
CA HIS A 19 3.97 0.59 -9.77
C HIS A 19 3.66 1.76 -10.72
N GLU A 20 2.49 2.39 -10.59
CA GLU A 20 2.06 3.47 -11.48
C GLU A 20 2.62 4.85 -11.09
N CYS A 21 2.94 5.07 -9.79
CA CYS A 21 3.32 6.38 -9.26
C CYS A 21 4.58 6.38 -8.38
N TYR A 22 4.61 5.62 -7.25
CA TYR A 22 5.66 5.83 -6.24
C TYR A 22 7.03 5.35 -6.73
N GLU A 23 7.14 4.17 -7.32
CA GLU A 23 8.37 3.65 -7.92
C GLU A 23 8.83 4.51 -9.12
N PRO A 24 7.94 4.91 -10.06
CA PRO A 24 8.30 5.83 -11.14
C PRO A 24 8.85 7.18 -10.70
N ASN A 25 8.29 7.83 -9.66
CA ASN A 25 8.81 9.07 -9.12
C ASN A 25 10.19 8.90 -8.46
N ALA A 26 10.45 7.77 -7.83
CA ALA A 26 11.78 7.47 -7.27
C ALA A 26 12.84 7.22 -8.35
N THR A 27 12.43 6.99 -9.60
CA THR A 27 13.32 6.69 -10.73
C THR A 27 12.82 7.32 -12.04
N ALA A 28 12.43 8.58 -12.01
CA ALA A 28 11.85 9.28 -13.15
C ALA A 28 12.86 9.43 -14.30
N ARG A 29 12.38 9.26 -15.54
CA ARG A 29 13.21 9.30 -16.75
C ARG A 29 13.17 10.68 -17.37
N ILE A 30 14.36 11.13 -17.77
CA ILE A 30 14.53 12.29 -18.66
C ILE A 30 14.98 11.73 -20.01
N LEU A 31 14.24 12.04 -21.06
CA LEU A 31 14.47 11.52 -22.41
C LEU A 31 15.12 12.55 -23.34
N ASP A 32 15.83 12.06 -24.34
CA ASP A 32 16.30 12.88 -25.47
C ASP A 32 15.24 12.96 -26.59
N GLU A 33 15.55 13.70 -27.67
CA GLU A 33 14.68 13.86 -28.85
C GLU A 33 14.40 12.53 -29.60
N LYS A 34 15.15 11.46 -29.30
CA LYS A 34 15.00 10.11 -29.85
C LYS A 34 14.33 9.15 -28.87
N GLU A 35 13.70 9.68 -27.83
CA GLU A 35 13.04 8.93 -26.77
C GLU A 35 13.98 7.97 -26.00
N ARG A 36 15.28 8.27 -25.94
CA ARG A 36 16.26 7.50 -25.18
C ARG A 36 16.48 8.13 -23.82
N ILE A 37 16.69 7.30 -22.80
CA ILE A 37 16.94 7.71 -21.43
C ILE A 37 18.29 8.41 -21.33
N LEU A 38 18.27 9.73 -21.12
CA LEU A 38 19.44 10.55 -20.79
C LEU A 38 19.80 10.44 -19.34
N GLY A 39 18.79 10.57 -18.45
CA GLY A 39 18.92 10.57 -17.01
C GLY A 39 17.82 9.79 -16.33
N ILE A 40 18.14 9.27 -15.15
CA ILE A 40 17.17 8.73 -14.19
C ILE A 40 17.38 9.51 -12.90
N VAL A 41 16.34 10.19 -12.43
CA VAL A 41 16.36 11.07 -11.26
C VAL A 41 15.30 10.66 -10.25
N ASN A 42 15.50 11.03 -8.99
CA ASN A 42 14.53 10.83 -7.94
C ASN A 42 13.81 12.16 -7.67
N ASN A 43 12.55 12.26 -8.08
CA ASN A 43 11.74 13.46 -7.91
C ASN A 43 11.60 13.88 -6.42
N TYR A 44 11.53 12.90 -5.51
CA TYR A 44 11.42 13.15 -4.08
C TYR A 44 12.63 13.91 -3.49
N ALA A 45 13.78 13.89 -4.14
CA ALA A 45 14.95 14.68 -3.73
C ALA A 45 14.86 16.18 -4.09
N ALA A 46 13.84 16.58 -4.85
CA ALA A 46 13.69 17.94 -5.35
C ALA A 46 12.33 18.58 -5.05
N ILE A 47 11.37 17.81 -4.51
CA ILE A 47 10.01 18.29 -4.15
C ILE A 47 9.74 18.02 -2.68
N SER A 48 8.97 18.86 -2.01
CA SER A 48 8.41 18.53 -0.70
C SER A 48 7.32 17.45 -0.86
N PHE A 49 7.32 16.46 0.02
CA PHE A 49 6.38 15.33 -0.05
C PHE A 49 6.04 14.80 1.34
N ASN A 50 4.89 14.13 1.45
CA ASN A 50 4.49 13.36 2.63
C ASN A 50 3.88 12.02 2.21
N PHE A 51 4.03 11.02 3.08
CA PHE A 51 3.44 9.69 2.93
C PHE A 51 2.73 9.28 4.20
N GLY A 52 1.61 8.57 4.06
CA GLY A 52 0.90 8.01 5.19
C GLY A 52 1.69 6.91 5.89
N ALA A 53 1.62 6.85 7.23
CA ALA A 53 2.35 5.88 8.05
C ALA A 53 2.05 4.43 7.69
N THR A 54 0.79 4.11 7.36
CA THR A 54 0.36 2.77 6.92
C THR A 54 0.95 2.41 5.56
N LEU A 55 1.00 3.35 4.63
CA LEU A 55 1.62 3.17 3.31
C LEU A 55 3.13 2.96 3.44
N LEU A 56 3.83 3.78 4.24
CA LEU A 56 5.27 3.59 4.48
C LEU A 56 5.58 2.24 5.13
N SER A 57 4.74 1.76 6.05
CA SER A 57 4.88 0.43 6.64
C SER A 57 4.67 -0.68 5.60
N TRP A 58 3.71 -0.51 4.69
CA TRP A 58 3.47 -1.44 3.59
C TRP A 58 4.64 -1.42 2.59
N LEU A 59 5.13 -0.24 2.20
CA LEU A 59 6.29 -0.09 1.32
C LEU A 59 7.54 -0.75 1.90
N ALA A 60 7.81 -0.56 3.20
CA ALA A 60 8.95 -1.20 3.87
C ALA A 60 8.91 -2.73 3.78
N ALA A 61 7.72 -3.33 3.85
CA ALA A 61 7.53 -4.78 3.80
C ALA A 61 7.43 -5.33 2.37
N SER A 62 6.73 -4.63 1.46
CA SER A 62 6.30 -5.16 0.16
C SER A 62 7.05 -4.54 -1.04
N ALA A 63 7.61 -3.33 -0.89
CA ALA A 63 8.37 -2.62 -1.92
C ALA A 63 9.60 -1.92 -1.31
N PRO A 64 10.54 -2.68 -0.68
CA PRO A 64 11.64 -2.13 0.11
C PRO A 64 12.58 -1.24 -0.72
N GLU A 65 12.78 -1.50 -2.00
CA GLU A 65 13.61 -0.66 -2.88
C GLU A 65 13.01 0.75 -3.04
N THR A 66 11.69 0.84 -3.25
CA THR A 66 10.98 2.12 -3.35
C THR A 66 11.00 2.86 -2.01
N TYR A 67 10.77 2.14 -0.90
CA TYR A 67 10.86 2.70 0.44
C TYR A 67 12.24 3.31 0.71
N GLN A 68 13.32 2.57 0.45
CA GLN A 68 14.69 3.06 0.63
C GLN A 68 15.00 4.26 -0.27
N ALA A 69 14.50 4.27 -1.52
CA ALA A 69 14.69 5.39 -2.44
C ALA A 69 14.00 6.68 -1.95
N ILE A 70 12.84 6.57 -1.28
CA ILE A 70 12.15 7.70 -0.65
C ILE A 70 12.96 8.25 0.53
N LEU A 71 13.46 7.38 1.42
CA LEU A 71 14.29 7.80 2.55
C LEU A 71 15.61 8.46 2.09
N GLU A 72 16.26 7.86 1.11
CA GLU A 72 17.50 8.40 0.53
C GLU A 72 17.27 9.75 -0.15
N ALA A 73 16.10 9.96 -0.79
CA ALA A 73 15.75 11.25 -1.38
C ALA A 73 15.69 12.38 -0.35
N ASP A 74 15.10 12.11 0.82
CA ASP A 74 15.09 13.10 1.91
C ASP A 74 16.51 13.37 2.41
N ARG A 75 17.33 12.35 2.62
CA ARG A 75 18.74 12.51 3.02
C ARG A 75 19.53 13.34 2.03
N LEU A 76 19.39 13.09 0.74
CA LEU A 76 20.03 13.88 -0.32
C LEU A 76 19.53 15.33 -0.34
N SER A 77 18.25 15.54 -0.06
CA SER A 77 17.67 16.88 0.01
C SER A 77 18.17 17.69 1.20
N VAL A 78 18.44 17.05 2.34
CA VAL A 78 19.08 17.70 3.51
C VAL A 78 20.42 18.31 3.12
N ASP A 79 21.26 17.55 2.41
CA ASP A 79 22.56 18.05 1.91
C ASP A 79 22.37 19.19 0.90
N ARG A 80 21.39 19.06 -0.01
CA ARG A 80 21.11 20.03 -1.07
C ARG A 80 20.55 21.36 -0.56
N TYR A 81 19.67 21.30 0.45
CA TYR A 81 18.92 22.46 0.94
C TYR A 81 19.40 22.95 2.32
N SER A 82 20.70 22.91 2.55
CA SER A 82 21.36 23.53 3.72
C SER A 82 20.87 23.01 5.07
N GLY A 83 20.58 21.72 5.17
CA GLY A 83 20.10 21.07 6.38
C GLY A 83 18.59 20.81 6.43
N HIS A 84 17.84 21.25 5.41
CA HIS A 84 16.40 21.14 5.35
C HIS A 84 15.95 20.01 4.40
N GLY A 85 15.30 18.98 4.92
CA GLY A 85 14.82 17.85 4.13
C GLY A 85 13.50 18.15 3.38
N CYS A 86 13.29 17.41 2.28
CA CYS A 86 12.08 17.55 1.48
C CYS A 86 10.87 16.82 2.06
N ALA A 87 11.08 15.75 2.84
CA ALA A 87 9.97 15.05 3.51
C ALA A 87 9.35 15.94 4.60
N ILE A 88 8.02 15.99 4.65
CA ILE A 88 7.24 16.62 5.72
C ILE A 88 6.35 15.57 6.41
N ALA A 89 6.05 15.77 7.68
CA ALA A 89 5.16 14.89 8.43
C ALA A 89 3.70 15.06 8.01
N GLN A 90 2.84 14.16 8.48
CA GLN A 90 1.37 14.32 8.42
C GLN A 90 0.72 13.79 9.69
N ALA A 91 -0.54 14.14 9.94
CA ALA A 91 -1.34 13.51 10.99
C ALA A 91 -1.39 11.99 10.78
N TYR A 92 -1.08 11.21 11.82
CA TYR A 92 -0.73 9.78 11.72
C TYR A 92 -1.74 8.92 10.96
N ASN A 93 -3.04 9.03 11.28
CA ASN A 93 -4.11 8.29 10.61
C ASN A 93 -4.81 9.08 9.51
N HIS A 94 -4.27 10.22 9.08
CA HIS A 94 -4.87 11.06 8.06
C HIS A 94 -6.32 11.47 8.38
N ILE A 95 -6.59 11.86 9.62
CA ILE A 95 -7.92 12.30 10.06
C ILE A 95 -8.13 13.81 9.80
N ILE A 96 -9.39 14.22 9.69
CA ILE A 96 -9.75 15.64 9.61
C ILE A 96 -9.66 16.24 11.01
N LEU A 97 -8.53 16.88 11.34
CA LEU A 97 -8.23 17.35 12.68
C LEU A 97 -9.31 18.28 13.26
N PRO A 98 -9.91 19.23 12.50
CA PRO A 98 -10.99 20.08 13.02
C PRO A 98 -12.26 19.33 13.49
N LEU A 99 -12.42 18.06 13.12
CA LEU A 99 -13.52 17.19 13.55
C LEU A 99 -13.14 16.23 14.67
N ALA A 100 -11.90 16.24 15.10
CA ALA A 100 -11.40 15.42 16.21
C ALA A 100 -11.54 16.13 17.56
N SER A 101 -11.56 15.35 18.64
CA SER A 101 -11.41 15.91 19.99
C SER A 101 -9.99 16.49 20.18
N ASP A 102 -9.83 17.44 21.10
CA ASP A 102 -8.52 18.06 21.38
C ASP A 102 -7.45 17.01 21.72
N ARG A 103 -7.85 15.97 22.46
CA ARG A 103 -6.99 14.86 22.83
C ARG A 103 -6.57 14.06 21.61
N ASP A 104 -7.49 13.78 20.70
CA ASP A 104 -7.19 13.01 19.49
C ASP A 104 -6.34 13.83 18.50
N LYS A 105 -6.58 15.16 18.37
CA LYS A 105 -5.72 16.06 17.59
C LYS A 105 -4.27 15.95 18.06
N ARG A 106 -4.00 16.11 19.36
CA ARG A 106 -2.64 16.00 19.93
C ARG A 106 -2.01 14.63 19.67
N THR A 107 -2.75 13.55 19.94
CA THR A 107 -2.26 12.19 19.65
C THR A 107 -1.90 12.02 18.19
N GLN A 108 -2.72 12.48 17.25
CA GLN A 108 -2.48 12.35 15.82
C GLN A 108 -1.25 13.12 15.35
N VAL A 109 -1.06 14.35 15.86
CA VAL A 109 0.11 15.16 15.53
C VAL A 109 1.37 14.54 16.12
N ARG A 110 1.36 14.17 17.41
CA ARG A 110 2.48 13.53 18.10
C ARG A 110 2.88 12.21 17.44
N TRP A 111 1.91 11.35 17.13
CA TRP A 111 2.18 10.08 16.46
C TRP A 111 2.74 10.27 15.05
N GLY A 112 2.23 11.26 14.30
CA GLY A 112 2.76 11.60 12.99
C GLY A 112 4.20 12.13 13.04
N ALA A 113 4.50 13.01 14.02
CA ALA A 113 5.86 13.50 14.24
C ALA A 113 6.83 12.39 14.66
N ARG A 114 6.38 11.46 15.50
CA ARG A 114 7.20 10.34 15.96
C ARG A 114 7.48 9.29 14.88
N ASP A 115 6.46 8.94 14.08
CA ASP A 115 6.64 8.07 12.90
C ASP A 115 7.64 8.67 11.90
N PHE A 116 7.52 9.98 11.66
CA PHE A 116 8.46 10.71 10.80
C PHE A 116 9.89 10.65 11.36
N GLU A 117 10.07 10.98 12.64
CA GLU A 117 11.40 10.96 13.28
C GLU A 117 12.06 9.58 13.18
N LEU A 118 11.31 8.52 13.42
CA LEU A 118 11.83 7.15 13.33
C LEU A 118 12.29 6.80 11.91
N ARG A 119 11.52 7.18 10.90
CA ARG A 119 11.77 6.79 9.50
C ARG A 119 12.86 7.65 8.85
N PHE A 120 12.80 8.95 9.02
CA PHE A 120 13.69 9.91 8.35
C PHE A 120 14.89 10.32 9.22
N GLY A 121 14.96 9.89 10.49
CA GLY A 121 16.10 10.13 11.38
C GLY A 121 16.25 11.58 11.83
N ARG A 122 15.26 12.43 11.62
CA ARG A 122 15.22 13.87 12.01
C ARG A 122 13.84 14.28 12.47
N LYS A 123 13.75 15.35 13.23
CA LYS A 123 12.44 15.94 13.58
C LYS A 123 11.80 16.59 12.35
N PRO A 124 10.47 16.51 12.21
CA PRO A 124 9.77 17.20 11.13
C PRO A 124 9.79 18.72 11.34
N GLU A 125 10.05 19.49 10.29
CA GLU A 125 9.93 20.94 10.31
C GLU A 125 8.52 21.40 9.93
N GLY A 126 7.90 20.69 8.98
CA GLY A 126 6.55 20.94 8.51
C GLY A 126 5.63 19.72 8.67
N MET A 127 4.33 19.99 8.71
CA MET A 127 3.31 18.95 8.75
C MET A 127 2.19 19.26 7.75
N TRP A 128 1.88 18.29 6.91
CA TRP A 128 0.70 18.32 6.06
C TRP A 128 -0.56 18.03 6.87
N LEU A 129 -1.52 18.92 6.80
CA LEU A 129 -2.86 18.68 7.33
C LEU A 129 -3.68 17.90 6.30
N PRO A 130 -4.29 16.76 6.68
CA PRO A 130 -5.15 16.02 5.78
C PRO A 130 -6.21 16.91 5.14
N GLU A 131 -6.28 16.91 3.81
CA GLU A 131 -7.19 17.75 3.03
C GLU A 131 -7.01 19.27 3.26
N THR A 132 -5.84 19.70 3.74
CA THR A 132 -5.57 21.04 4.28
C THR A 132 -6.56 21.50 5.34
N ALA A 133 -7.32 20.56 5.93
CA ALA A 133 -8.37 20.86 6.90
C ALA A 133 -7.78 21.49 8.16
N VAL A 134 -8.21 22.72 8.48
CA VAL A 134 -7.59 23.55 9.52
C VAL A 134 -8.60 24.20 10.44
N ASP A 135 -8.27 24.27 11.71
CA ASP A 135 -8.77 25.20 12.73
C ASP A 135 -7.60 25.64 13.63
N VAL A 136 -7.81 26.65 14.45
CA VAL A 136 -6.76 27.17 15.35
C VAL A 136 -6.30 26.11 16.33
N ASP A 137 -7.20 25.27 16.86
CA ASP A 137 -6.84 24.18 17.78
C ASP A 137 -5.92 23.13 17.12
N SER A 138 -6.09 22.87 15.83
CA SER A 138 -5.17 22.00 15.07
C SER A 138 -3.79 22.65 14.93
N LEU A 139 -3.74 23.95 14.67
CA LEU A 139 -2.46 24.70 14.59
C LEU A 139 -1.75 24.76 15.96
N GLU A 140 -2.52 24.87 17.05
CA GLU A 140 -1.96 24.77 18.42
C GLU A 140 -1.32 23.39 18.65
N ALA A 141 -1.99 22.31 18.27
CA ALA A 141 -1.42 20.97 18.40
C ALA A 141 -0.12 20.80 17.59
N LEU A 142 -0.05 21.38 16.38
CA LEU A 142 1.17 21.38 15.58
C LEU A 142 2.30 22.15 16.28
N ALA A 143 2.01 23.36 16.76
CA ALA A 143 2.97 24.23 17.44
C ALA A 143 3.46 23.65 18.78
N GLU A 144 2.60 22.90 19.51
CA GLU A 144 2.98 22.16 20.72
C GLU A 144 4.05 21.10 20.45
N GLU A 145 3.96 20.39 19.33
CA GLU A 145 4.94 19.38 18.92
C GLU A 145 6.16 19.95 18.15
N GLY A 146 6.25 21.30 18.07
CA GLY A 146 7.39 22.01 17.49
C GLY A 146 7.41 22.07 15.97
N ILE A 147 6.27 21.86 15.31
CA ILE A 147 6.11 22.03 13.87
C ILE A 147 6.20 23.52 13.54
N ALA A 148 7.13 23.89 12.65
CA ALA A 148 7.41 25.27 12.29
C ALA A 148 6.44 25.80 11.22
N TYR A 149 5.93 24.95 10.32
CA TYR A 149 5.06 25.39 9.24
C TYR A 149 4.05 24.33 8.78
N THR A 150 2.98 24.84 8.17
CA THR A 150 2.02 24.04 7.37
C THR A 150 1.69 24.75 6.07
N ILE A 151 0.93 24.06 5.18
CA ILE A 151 0.59 24.54 3.84
C ILE A 151 -0.93 24.55 3.71
N LEU A 152 -1.51 25.66 3.24
CA LEU A 152 -2.95 25.84 3.08
C LEU A 152 -3.30 26.40 1.69
N GLU A 153 -4.57 26.35 1.34
CA GLU A 153 -5.10 27.03 0.14
C GLU A 153 -5.39 28.50 0.44
N PRO A 154 -5.18 29.44 -0.51
CA PRO A 154 -5.39 30.88 -0.29
C PRO A 154 -6.79 31.27 0.23
N HIS A 155 -7.86 30.53 -0.11
CA HIS A 155 -9.20 30.82 0.39
C HIS A 155 -9.36 30.54 1.90
N GLN A 156 -8.42 29.81 2.51
CA GLN A 156 -8.40 29.51 3.94
C GLN A 156 -7.83 30.66 4.79
N ALA A 157 -7.31 31.73 4.15
CA ALA A 157 -6.94 32.96 4.82
C ALA A 157 -8.16 33.87 4.99
N ALA A 158 -8.43 34.32 6.22
CA ALA A 158 -9.48 35.28 6.52
C ALA A 158 -9.01 36.72 6.29
N ARG A 159 -7.88 37.09 6.88
CA ARG A 159 -7.28 38.41 6.81
C ARG A 159 -5.80 38.35 7.09
N TRP A 160 -5.06 39.37 6.62
CA TRP A 160 -3.62 39.48 6.79
C TRP A 160 -3.21 40.91 7.07
N ARG A 161 -2.00 41.13 7.60
CA ARG A 161 -1.36 42.44 7.80
C ARG A 161 0.16 42.32 7.79
N GLU A 162 0.87 43.43 7.62
CA GLU A 162 2.31 43.49 7.88
C GLU A 162 2.60 43.34 9.39
N LEU A 163 3.74 42.76 9.73
CA LEU A 163 4.18 42.63 11.11
C LEU A 163 4.43 44.01 11.71
N GLY A 164 3.70 44.33 12.78
CA GLY A 164 3.79 45.62 13.47
C GLY A 164 2.74 46.65 13.08
N GLU A 165 1.98 46.37 12.01
CA GLU A 165 0.82 47.24 11.65
C GLU A 165 -0.43 46.81 12.45
N GLU A 166 -1.32 47.79 12.70
CA GLU A 166 -2.58 47.56 13.40
C GLU A 166 -3.72 47.15 12.45
N GLU A 167 -3.65 47.63 11.19
CA GLU A 167 -4.76 47.47 10.22
C GLU A 167 -4.72 46.11 9.52
N TRP A 168 -5.82 45.37 9.65
CA TRP A 168 -6.02 44.12 8.96
C TRP A 168 -6.68 44.30 7.61
N GLN A 169 -6.15 43.64 6.61
CA GLN A 169 -6.72 43.57 5.27
C GLN A 169 -7.43 42.23 5.03
N PRO A 170 -8.66 42.25 4.50
CA PRO A 170 -9.38 41.00 4.19
C PRO A 170 -8.63 40.26 3.05
N ALA A 171 -8.45 38.95 3.22
CA ALA A 171 -7.76 38.16 2.21
C ALA A 171 -8.62 37.96 0.94
N ASN A 172 -9.93 37.75 1.08
CA ASN A 172 -10.90 37.59 -0.01
C ASN A 172 -10.44 36.64 -1.14
N GLY A 173 -9.63 35.63 -0.81
CA GLY A 173 -9.02 34.75 -1.79
C GLY A 173 -7.90 35.36 -2.65
N HIS A 174 -7.45 36.57 -2.35
CA HIS A 174 -6.42 37.33 -3.09
C HIS A 174 -5.11 37.54 -2.29
N LEU A 175 -4.83 36.65 -1.38
CA LEU A 175 -3.57 36.63 -0.65
C LEU A 175 -2.39 36.40 -1.61
N ASP A 176 -1.23 37.01 -1.37
CA ASP A 176 -0.01 36.74 -2.15
C ASP A 176 0.61 35.38 -1.72
N PRO A 177 0.53 34.33 -2.55
CA PRO A 177 1.02 33.00 -2.18
C PRO A 177 2.55 32.86 -2.29
N THR A 178 3.26 33.92 -2.66
CA THR A 178 4.72 33.89 -2.92
C THR A 178 5.56 34.16 -1.68
N ARG A 179 4.95 34.24 -0.50
CA ARG A 179 5.62 34.49 0.78
C ARG A 179 4.98 33.68 1.92
N PRO A 180 5.72 33.41 3.03
CA PRO A 180 5.15 32.82 4.23
C PRO A 180 4.45 33.89 5.08
N TYR A 181 3.51 33.43 5.91
CA TYR A 181 2.76 34.24 6.86
C TYR A 181 2.87 33.66 8.26
N LEU A 182 2.94 34.49 9.30
CA LEU A 182 2.90 34.06 10.69
C LEU A 182 1.45 34.00 11.17
N CYS A 183 0.99 32.86 11.65
CA CYS A 183 -0.26 32.73 12.38
C CYS A 183 0.04 32.75 13.89
N ARG A 184 -0.43 33.76 14.58
CA ARG A 184 -0.32 33.83 16.06
C ARG A 184 -1.43 33.03 16.70
N LEU A 185 -1.06 32.21 17.67
CA LEU A 185 -1.95 31.28 18.34
C LEU A 185 -2.35 31.80 19.73
N PRO A 186 -3.50 31.38 20.28
CA PRO A 186 -3.97 31.78 21.61
C PRO A 186 -2.98 31.49 22.75
N SER A 187 -2.16 30.44 22.61
CA SER A 187 -1.11 30.11 23.58
C SER A 187 0.06 31.10 23.60
N GLY A 188 0.12 32.05 22.67
CA GLY A 188 1.25 32.95 22.45
C GLY A 188 2.33 32.36 21.53
N ARG A 189 2.20 31.08 21.09
CA ARG A 189 3.05 30.48 20.06
C ARG A 189 2.72 31.09 18.69
N GLY A 190 3.52 30.73 17.69
CA GLY A 190 3.25 31.05 16.30
C GLY A 190 3.62 29.89 15.41
N ILE A 191 2.94 29.77 14.29
CA ILE A 191 3.25 28.81 13.23
C ILE A 191 3.27 29.53 11.89
N SER A 192 4.21 29.17 11.02
CA SER A 192 4.27 29.74 9.67
C SER A 192 3.32 29.02 8.73
N ILE A 193 2.60 29.76 7.91
CA ILE A 193 1.68 29.21 6.91
C ILE A 193 2.18 29.61 5.53
N PHE A 194 2.35 28.61 4.66
CA PHE A 194 2.52 28.82 3.23
C PHE A 194 1.19 28.62 2.53
N PHE A 195 0.90 29.48 1.58
CA PHE A 195 -0.25 29.32 0.70
C PHE A 195 0.24 28.93 -0.68
N TYR A 196 -0.33 27.86 -1.26
CA TYR A 196 0.09 27.42 -2.59
C TYR A 196 -0.64 28.18 -3.71
N ASP A 197 -0.06 28.19 -4.93
CA ASP A 197 -0.73 28.73 -6.10
C ASP A 197 -1.89 27.82 -6.52
N GLY A 198 -3.11 28.19 -6.16
CA GLY A 198 -4.32 27.42 -6.43
C GLY A 198 -4.59 27.18 -7.92
N PRO A 199 -4.56 28.23 -8.78
CA PRO A 199 -4.74 28.09 -10.23
C PRO A 199 -3.75 27.12 -10.89
N ILE A 200 -2.46 27.14 -10.52
CA ILE A 200 -1.48 26.21 -11.09
C ILE A 200 -1.69 24.80 -10.55
N SER A 201 -1.94 24.65 -9.25
CA SER A 201 -2.23 23.35 -8.62
C SER A 201 -3.44 22.67 -9.27
N ARG A 202 -4.50 23.43 -9.52
CA ARG A 202 -5.69 22.95 -10.24
C ARG A 202 -5.37 22.54 -11.67
N ALA A 203 -4.57 23.31 -12.39
CA ALA A 203 -4.17 22.99 -13.76
C ALA A 203 -3.34 21.71 -13.83
N VAL A 204 -2.47 21.46 -12.83
CA VAL A 204 -1.73 20.20 -12.69
C VAL A 204 -2.69 19.02 -12.47
N ALA A 205 -3.64 19.16 -11.55
CA ALA A 205 -4.54 18.07 -11.17
C ALA A 205 -5.60 17.76 -12.24
N PHE A 206 -6.16 18.79 -12.94
CA PHE A 206 -7.38 18.63 -13.73
C PHE A 206 -7.30 19.15 -15.18
N GLU A 207 -6.27 19.93 -15.58
CA GLU A 207 -6.24 20.61 -16.88
C GLU A 207 -5.12 20.10 -17.81
N GLN A 208 -4.59 18.89 -17.57
CA GLN A 208 -3.56 18.23 -18.38
C GLN A 208 -2.23 19.01 -18.51
N LEU A 209 -1.88 19.85 -17.52
CA LEU A 209 -0.62 20.60 -17.53
C LEU A 209 0.60 19.67 -17.54
N LEU A 210 0.45 18.44 -17.05
CA LEU A 210 1.47 17.37 -17.05
C LEU A 210 1.62 16.64 -18.40
N ALA A 211 0.89 17.03 -19.44
CA ALA A 211 1.06 16.43 -20.77
C ALA A 211 2.46 16.68 -21.35
N ARG A 212 3.12 17.77 -20.95
CA ARG A 212 4.50 18.12 -21.32
C ARG A 212 5.19 18.87 -20.18
N GLY A 213 6.42 18.45 -19.85
CA GLY A 213 7.18 19.07 -18.77
C GLY A 213 7.51 20.56 -19.02
N GLU A 214 7.70 20.97 -20.28
CA GLU A 214 7.89 22.36 -20.65
C GLU A 214 6.72 23.25 -20.26
N ASN A 215 5.48 22.75 -20.43
CA ASN A 215 4.29 23.50 -20.07
C ASN A 215 4.24 23.77 -18.56
N LEU A 216 4.56 22.75 -17.75
CA LEU A 216 4.63 22.88 -16.30
C LEU A 216 5.70 23.88 -15.89
N ALA A 217 6.93 23.76 -16.44
CA ALA A 217 8.04 24.68 -16.14
C ALA A 217 7.68 26.11 -16.49
N HIS A 218 7.19 26.37 -17.71
CA HIS A 218 6.80 27.71 -18.16
C HIS A 218 5.67 28.30 -17.33
N ARG A 219 4.72 27.45 -16.91
CA ARG A 219 3.60 27.92 -16.06
C ARG A 219 4.07 28.33 -14.67
N LEU A 220 5.01 27.56 -14.07
CA LEU A 220 5.62 27.91 -12.79
C LEU A 220 6.49 29.17 -12.90
N LEU A 221 7.36 29.25 -13.91
CA LEU A 221 8.21 30.43 -14.15
C LEU A 221 7.38 31.69 -14.42
N GLY A 222 6.26 31.58 -15.13
CA GLY A 222 5.34 32.66 -15.41
C GLY A 222 4.57 33.23 -14.21
N ALA A 223 4.66 32.57 -13.04
CA ALA A 223 4.02 33.04 -11.81
C ALA A 223 4.87 34.10 -11.05
N PHE A 224 6.15 34.20 -11.38
CA PHE A 224 7.00 35.29 -10.87
C PHE A 224 6.57 36.65 -11.46
N ASN A 225 6.68 37.70 -10.66
CA ASN A 225 6.27 39.04 -11.04
C ASN A 225 7.33 40.07 -10.59
N ASP A 226 7.90 40.79 -11.54
CA ASP A 226 8.95 41.79 -11.30
C ASP A 226 8.48 43.05 -10.51
N VAL A 227 7.15 43.21 -10.35
CA VAL A 227 6.58 44.32 -9.53
C VAL A 227 6.69 44.00 -8.03
N ARG A 228 6.87 42.73 -7.65
CA ARG A 228 7.05 42.38 -6.25
C ARG A 228 8.47 42.68 -5.78
N GLU A 229 8.59 43.43 -4.70
CA GLU A 229 9.89 43.85 -4.14
C GLU A 229 10.55 42.83 -3.20
N HIS A 230 9.92 41.66 -2.95
CA HIS A 230 10.44 40.61 -2.08
C HIS A 230 10.89 39.40 -2.86
N THR A 231 11.71 38.54 -2.23
CA THR A 231 12.02 37.20 -2.76
C THR A 231 10.77 36.35 -2.83
N GLN A 232 10.45 35.87 -4.02
CA GLN A 232 9.22 35.15 -4.29
C GLN A 232 9.42 33.60 -4.24
N LEU A 233 8.52 32.90 -3.61
CA LEU A 233 8.39 31.45 -3.65
C LEU A 233 7.19 31.09 -4.52
N VAL A 234 7.39 30.45 -5.65
CA VAL A 234 6.30 29.81 -6.41
C VAL A 234 6.17 28.37 -5.93
N ASN A 235 5.03 28.04 -5.38
CA ASN A 235 4.77 26.71 -4.82
C ASN A 235 3.37 26.21 -5.19
N ILE A 236 3.24 24.91 -5.38
CA ILE A 236 2.00 24.20 -5.70
C ILE A 236 1.80 23.03 -4.75
N ALA A 237 0.56 22.62 -4.57
CA ALA A 237 0.20 21.43 -3.81
C ALA A 237 -0.83 20.58 -4.59
N THR A 238 -0.56 19.29 -4.71
CA THR A 238 -1.44 18.30 -5.36
C THR A 238 -1.30 16.96 -4.65
N ASP A 239 -2.28 16.07 -4.85
CA ASP A 239 -2.11 14.67 -4.47
C ASP A 239 -0.91 14.07 -5.18
N GLY A 240 -0.13 13.25 -4.47
CA GLY A 240 1.10 12.63 -5.02
C GLY A 240 0.80 11.72 -6.20
N GLU A 241 -0.34 11.03 -6.16
CA GLU A 241 -0.83 10.12 -7.18
C GLU A 241 -1.12 10.80 -8.52
N THR A 242 -1.20 12.12 -8.53
CA THR A 242 -1.31 12.95 -9.74
C THR A 242 -0.16 12.66 -10.71
N TYR A 243 1.05 12.41 -10.19
CA TYR A 243 2.27 12.22 -10.98
C TYR A 243 2.53 10.74 -11.28
N GLY A 244 1.66 10.11 -12.07
CA GLY A 244 1.81 8.73 -12.54
C GLY A 244 0.50 7.96 -12.58
N HIS A 245 -0.26 7.92 -11.49
CA HIS A 245 -1.52 7.19 -11.43
C HIS A 245 -2.67 7.95 -12.13
N HIS A 246 -2.91 9.23 -11.78
CA HIS A 246 -3.95 10.03 -12.42
C HIS A 246 -3.53 10.54 -13.80
N HIS A 247 -2.27 10.92 -13.95
CA HIS A 247 -1.67 11.35 -15.22
C HIS A 247 -0.47 10.45 -15.55
N ARG A 248 -0.68 9.50 -16.46
CA ARG A 248 0.39 8.59 -16.90
C ARG A 248 1.58 9.37 -17.43
N PHE A 249 2.78 9.02 -16.97
CA PHE A 249 4.05 9.73 -17.26
C PHE A 249 4.14 11.15 -16.66
N GLY A 250 3.27 11.51 -15.73
CA GLY A 250 3.32 12.78 -15.02
C GLY A 250 4.61 12.95 -14.22
N GLU A 251 5.20 11.87 -13.73
CA GLU A 251 6.49 11.83 -13.04
C GLU A 251 7.65 12.25 -13.96
N MET A 252 7.58 11.89 -15.25
CA MET A 252 8.59 12.29 -16.24
C MET A 252 8.44 13.76 -16.62
N ALA A 253 7.19 14.24 -16.75
CA ALA A 253 6.92 15.65 -16.98
C ALA A 253 7.43 16.51 -15.81
N LEU A 254 7.23 16.06 -14.55
CA LEU A 254 7.76 16.71 -13.36
C LEU A 254 9.30 16.72 -13.39
N ALA A 255 9.95 15.58 -13.62
CA ALA A 255 11.41 15.48 -13.68
C ALA A 255 12.01 16.44 -14.72
N TYR A 256 11.44 16.50 -15.91
CA TYR A 256 11.88 17.39 -16.96
C TYR A 256 11.64 18.87 -16.60
N ALA A 257 10.49 19.21 -16.03
CA ALA A 257 10.20 20.58 -15.57
C ALA A 257 11.18 21.04 -14.50
N LEU A 258 11.50 20.21 -13.52
CA LEU A 258 12.47 20.51 -12.48
C LEU A 258 13.87 20.74 -13.08
N GLN A 259 14.31 19.91 -14.01
CA GLN A 259 15.59 20.11 -14.71
C GLN A 259 15.63 21.41 -15.50
N LEU A 260 14.55 21.75 -16.21
CA LEU A 260 14.46 23.01 -16.97
C LEU A 260 14.51 24.23 -16.05
N ILE A 261 13.83 24.19 -14.91
CA ILE A 261 13.85 25.26 -13.91
C ILE A 261 15.26 25.43 -13.33
N GLU A 262 15.97 24.36 -13.02
CA GLU A 262 17.35 24.42 -12.49
C GLU A 262 18.35 25.07 -13.46
N THR A 263 18.12 24.94 -14.76
CA THR A 263 18.96 25.54 -15.81
C THR A 263 18.56 27.00 -16.14
N THR A 264 17.45 27.50 -15.57
CA THR A 264 16.93 28.84 -15.83
C THR A 264 17.67 29.89 -14.97
N PRO A 265 18.33 30.89 -15.55
CA PRO A 265 19.03 31.91 -14.79
C PRO A 265 18.11 32.72 -13.86
N GLY A 266 18.57 33.01 -12.64
CA GLY A 266 17.85 33.83 -11.67
C GLY A 266 16.77 33.09 -10.88
N VAL A 267 16.56 31.78 -11.15
CA VAL A 267 15.62 30.91 -10.43
C VAL A 267 16.37 29.72 -9.82
N ARG A 268 15.92 29.25 -8.70
CA ARG A 268 16.45 28.03 -8.05
C ARG A 268 15.34 27.20 -7.44
N LEU A 269 15.54 25.89 -7.39
CA LEU A 269 14.72 25.00 -6.60
C LEU A 269 15.05 25.18 -5.11
N THR A 270 14.03 25.09 -4.26
CA THR A 270 14.14 25.15 -2.80
C THR A 270 13.03 24.28 -2.18
N ASN A 271 13.07 24.10 -0.86
CA ASN A 271 11.97 23.56 -0.09
C ASN A 271 11.47 24.56 0.96
N TYR A 272 10.34 24.25 1.60
CA TYR A 272 9.72 25.17 2.55
C TYR A 272 10.62 25.48 3.76
N GLY A 273 11.35 24.49 4.30
CA GLY A 273 12.25 24.68 5.43
C GLY A 273 13.37 25.65 5.10
N GLN A 274 14.08 25.43 3.98
CA GLN A 274 15.16 26.33 3.54
C GLN A 274 14.63 27.72 3.25
N PHE A 275 13.50 27.84 2.55
CA PHE A 275 12.93 29.16 2.23
C PHE A 275 12.55 29.90 3.51
N LEU A 276 11.90 29.25 4.46
CA LEU A 276 11.50 29.83 5.74
C LEU A 276 12.70 30.31 6.57
N ALA A 277 13.80 29.54 6.58
CA ALA A 277 15.03 29.90 7.30
C ALA A 277 15.70 31.14 6.70
N GLN A 278 15.63 31.35 5.37
CA GLN A 278 16.23 32.47 4.66
C GLN A 278 15.30 33.70 4.60
N HIS A 279 13.99 33.49 4.59
CA HIS A 279 12.96 34.50 4.41
C HIS A 279 11.84 34.32 5.44
N PRO A 280 12.08 34.68 6.72
CA PRO A 280 11.07 34.57 7.77
C PRO A 280 9.85 35.43 7.43
N PRO A 281 8.65 35.08 7.97
CA PRO A 281 7.43 35.85 7.71
C PRO A 281 7.56 37.32 8.09
N ALA A 282 7.21 38.23 7.15
CA ALA A 282 7.06 39.65 7.40
C ALA A 282 5.59 40.08 7.56
N HIS A 283 4.66 39.15 7.45
CA HIS A 283 3.22 39.38 7.53
C HIS A 283 2.58 38.39 8.48
N GLU A 284 1.49 38.82 9.10
CA GLU A 284 0.60 37.97 9.91
C GLU A 284 -0.64 37.58 9.12
N VAL A 285 -1.20 36.40 9.45
CA VAL A 285 -2.45 35.91 8.88
C VAL A 285 -3.35 35.33 9.97
N GLU A 286 -4.65 35.51 9.83
CA GLU A 286 -5.66 34.75 10.51
C GLU A 286 -6.37 33.84 9.50
N ILE A 287 -6.68 32.61 9.93
CA ILE A 287 -7.31 31.59 9.06
C ILE A 287 -8.83 31.65 9.15
N VAL A 288 -9.50 31.09 8.15
CA VAL A 288 -10.93 30.78 8.21
C VAL A 288 -11.06 29.41 8.88
N GLU A 289 -11.76 29.41 10.02
CA GLU A 289 -11.95 28.21 10.84
C GLU A 289 -12.71 27.08 10.11
N ARG A 290 -12.26 25.83 10.32
CA ARG A 290 -12.91 24.61 9.82
C ARG A 290 -13.11 24.61 8.30
N THR A 291 -12.05 24.94 7.57
CA THR A 291 -12.01 24.90 6.11
C THR A 291 -11.06 23.81 5.61
N ALA A 292 -11.26 23.39 4.36
CA ALA A 292 -10.45 22.37 3.67
C ALA A 292 -10.41 22.66 2.17
N TRP A 293 -9.38 22.20 1.45
CA TRP A 293 -9.22 22.47 0.00
C TRP A 293 -10.27 21.76 -0.88
N SER A 294 -10.83 20.64 -0.43
CA SER A 294 -11.73 19.79 -1.22
C SER A 294 -13.20 19.87 -0.82
N CYS A 295 -13.56 20.82 0.06
CA CYS A 295 -14.93 21.05 0.45
C CYS A 295 -15.28 22.54 0.54
N SER A 296 -16.09 23.05 -0.37
CA SER A 296 -16.55 24.44 -0.36
C SER A 296 -17.45 24.81 0.84
N HIS A 297 -17.87 23.83 1.63
CA HIS A 297 -18.68 23.98 2.84
C HIS A 297 -17.84 23.80 4.12
N GLY A 298 -16.53 24.02 4.04
CA GLY A 298 -15.61 23.86 5.15
C GLY A 298 -15.14 22.41 5.31
N VAL A 299 -15.56 21.72 6.37
CA VAL A 299 -15.21 20.29 6.61
C VAL A 299 -16.45 19.37 6.58
N GLU A 300 -17.55 19.86 6.03
CA GLU A 300 -18.83 19.13 6.03
C GLU A 300 -18.78 17.82 5.21
N ARG A 301 -17.89 17.72 4.24
CA ARG A 301 -17.69 16.50 3.44
C ARG A 301 -17.45 15.25 4.29
N TRP A 302 -16.88 15.41 5.49
CA TRP A 302 -16.53 14.29 6.38
C TRP A 302 -17.54 14.05 7.49
N ARG A 303 -18.70 14.73 7.46
CA ARG A 303 -19.74 14.53 8.49
C ARG A 303 -21.19 14.70 8.03
N SER A 304 -21.43 15.34 6.87
CA SER A 304 -22.80 15.66 6.44
C SER A 304 -23.02 15.58 4.93
N ASP A 305 -24.27 15.74 4.52
CA ASP A 305 -24.68 15.81 3.12
C ASP A 305 -24.48 17.22 2.57
N CYS A 306 -23.22 17.59 2.31
CA CYS A 306 -22.86 18.90 1.78
C CYS A 306 -22.96 19.01 0.26
N GLY A 307 -23.21 17.90 -0.46
CA GLY A 307 -23.26 17.86 -1.92
C GLY A 307 -21.91 17.72 -2.62
N CYS A 308 -20.78 17.87 -1.91
CA CYS A 308 -19.46 17.63 -2.51
C CYS A 308 -19.27 16.15 -2.85
N ASN A 309 -18.86 15.86 -4.11
CA ASN A 309 -18.71 14.49 -4.60
C ASN A 309 -17.53 14.38 -5.59
N THR A 310 -17.17 13.14 -5.96
CA THR A 310 -16.08 12.79 -6.87
C THR A 310 -16.59 12.23 -8.21
N GLY A 311 -17.67 12.78 -8.75
CA GLY A 311 -18.31 12.26 -9.97
C GLY A 311 -19.34 11.16 -9.67
N ALA A 312 -20.20 11.38 -8.69
CA ALA A 312 -21.27 10.47 -8.29
C ALA A 312 -22.28 10.21 -9.43
N GLY A 313 -22.97 9.06 -9.38
CA GLY A 313 -24.07 8.73 -10.24
C GLY A 313 -25.23 9.73 -10.11
N GLN A 314 -26.07 9.84 -11.16
CA GLN A 314 -27.22 10.74 -11.12
C GLN A 314 -28.17 10.37 -9.97
N GLY A 315 -28.53 11.35 -9.16
CA GLY A 315 -29.41 11.17 -7.99
C GLY A 315 -28.74 10.68 -6.73
N TRP A 316 -27.42 10.46 -6.73
CA TRP A 316 -26.68 10.12 -5.53
C TRP A 316 -26.59 11.30 -4.57
N ASN A 317 -26.60 10.99 -3.26
CA ASN A 317 -26.46 11.96 -2.17
C ASN A 317 -25.49 11.42 -1.10
N GLN A 318 -25.15 12.25 -0.13
CA GLN A 318 -24.24 11.88 0.97
C GLN A 318 -24.97 11.87 2.33
N GLN A 319 -26.29 11.66 2.34
CA GLN A 319 -27.10 11.61 3.57
C GLN A 319 -26.67 10.51 4.53
N TRP A 320 -25.98 9.48 4.02
CA TRP A 320 -25.41 8.39 4.84
C TRP A 320 -24.33 8.86 5.81
N ARG A 321 -23.66 10.01 5.53
CA ARG A 321 -22.52 10.48 6.35
C ARG A 321 -22.91 10.86 7.77
N THR A 322 -23.99 11.61 7.96
CA THR A 322 -24.45 12.05 9.28
C THR A 322 -24.76 10.87 10.19
N PRO A 323 -25.64 9.92 9.86
CA PRO A 323 -25.92 8.80 10.75
C PRO A 323 -24.72 7.87 10.94
N LEU A 324 -23.86 7.72 9.94
CA LEU A 324 -22.59 6.98 10.12
C LEU A 324 -21.70 7.70 11.12
N ARG A 325 -21.57 9.04 11.02
CA ARG A 325 -20.77 9.83 11.95
C ARG A 325 -21.27 9.72 13.37
N ASP A 326 -22.58 9.87 13.58
CA ASP A 326 -23.22 9.76 14.90
C ASP A 326 -23.01 8.36 15.51
N ALA A 327 -23.06 7.30 14.68
CA ALA A 327 -22.82 5.94 15.14
C ALA A 327 -21.36 5.73 15.59
N LEU A 328 -20.40 6.23 14.81
CA LEU A 328 -18.98 6.06 15.12
C LEU A 328 -18.52 7.00 16.24
N ASP A 329 -19.06 8.21 16.35
CA ASP A 329 -18.80 9.12 17.47
C ASP A 329 -19.30 8.51 18.77
N TRP A 330 -20.52 7.92 18.80
CA TRP A 330 -21.01 7.15 19.94
C TRP A 330 -20.07 6.01 20.32
N LEU A 331 -19.60 5.23 19.33
CA LEU A 331 -18.69 4.12 19.60
C LEU A 331 -17.35 4.60 20.17
N ARG A 332 -16.77 5.66 19.61
CA ARG A 332 -15.56 6.29 20.13
C ARG A 332 -15.74 6.72 21.59
N ASP A 333 -16.83 7.41 21.89
CA ASP A 333 -17.09 7.94 23.24
C ASP A 333 -17.29 6.79 24.24
N ARG A 334 -17.98 5.71 23.85
CA ARG A 334 -18.07 4.49 24.67
C ARG A 334 -16.70 3.84 24.89
N ALA A 335 -15.89 3.71 23.83
CA ALA A 335 -14.53 3.19 23.93
C ALA A 335 -13.63 4.05 24.85
N CYS A 336 -13.79 5.39 24.85
CA CYS A 336 -13.09 6.28 25.77
C CYS A 336 -13.49 6.03 27.23
N VAL A 337 -14.79 5.90 27.53
CA VAL A 337 -15.28 5.59 28.87
C VAL A 337 -14.76 4.24 29.39
N ILE A 338 -14.77 3.21 28.53
CA ILE A 338 -14.22 1.90 28.86
C ILE A 338 -12.71 2.01 29.09
N PHE A 339 -11.99 2.72 28.20
CA PHE A 339 -10.54 2.91 28.30
C PHE A 339 -10.14 3.61 29.61
N GLU A 340 -10.85 4.65 30.03
CA GLU A 340 -10.61 5.32 31.31
C GLU A 340 -10.88 4.40 32.51
N ARG A 341 -12.01 3.70 32.51
CA ARG A 341 -12.42 2.84 33.62
C ARG A 341 -11.51 1.62 33.78
N GLU A 342 -11.32 0.87 32.71
CA GLU A 342 -10.52 -0.36 32.75
C GLU A 342 -9.02 -0.03 32.73
N GLY A 343 -8.62 1.02 31.99
CA GLY A 343 -7.26 1.51 31.95
C GLY A 343 -6.73 1.94 33.31
N ALA A 344 -7.55 2.60 34.14
CA ALA A 344 -7.18 2.98 35.51
C ALA A 344 -6.85 1.77 36.41
N ARG A 345 -7.24 0.55 36.04
CA ARG A 345 -6.93 -0.69 36.79
C ARG A 345 -5.59 -1.29 36.44
N VAL A 346 -5.05 -0.98 35.23
CA VAL A 346 -3.86 -1.63 34.67
C VAL A 346 -2.77 -0.64 34.24
N LEU A 347 -3.06 0.65 34.10
CA LEU A 347 -2.16 1.71 33.68
C LEU A 347 -2.04 2.79 34.76
N ARG A 348 -0.87 3.41 34.89
CA ARG A 348 -0.61 4.53 35.80
C ARG A 348 -1.38 5.79 35.36
N ASP A 349 -1.32 6.08 34.07
CA ASP A 349 -2.08 7.12 33.37
C ASP A 349 -2.48 6.58 32.00
N PRO A 350 -3.75 6.22 31.78
CA PRO A 350 -4.19 5.64 30.51
C PRO A 350 -3.92 6.55 29.30
N TRP A 351 -4.13 7.87 29.47
CA TRP A 351 -3.97 8.79 28.34
C TRP A 351 -2.52 9.07 27.99
N ALA A 352 -1.65 9.21 28.98
CA ALA A 352 -0.20 9.29 28.75
C ALA A 352 0.33 7.98 28.09
N ALA A 353 -0.19 6.82 28.51
CA ALA A 353 0.12 5.55 27.87
C ALA A 353 -0.33 5.51 26.40
N ARG A 354 -1.52 6.02 26.07
CA ARG A 354 -1.98 6.11 24.68
C ARG A 354 -1.08 7.00 23.84
N GLU A 355 -0.64 8.13 24.36
CA GLU A 355 0.26 9.04 23.63
C GLU A 355 1.60 8.39 23.31
N ASP A 356 2.18 7.65 24.24
CA ASP A 356 3.48 6.98 24.06
C ASP A 356 3.35 5.62 23.34
N PHE A 357 2.13 5.11 23.11
CA PHE A 357 1.90 3.82 22.45
C PHE A 357 2.41 3.76 21.01
N ILE A 358 2.65 4.91 20.40
CA ILE A 358 3.24 4.98 19.06
C ILE A 358 4.58 4.22 18.97
N ASP A 359 5.41 4.25 20.00
CA ASP A 359 6.68 3.53 20.01
C ASP A 359 6.46 2.01 19.89
N VAL A 360 5.40 1.47 20.52
CA VAL A 360 5.00 0.07 20.38
C VAL A 360 4.38 -0.22 19.01
N ILE A 361 3.60 0.70 18.45
CA ILE A 361 3.03 0.53 17.11
C ILE A 361 4.14 0.43 16.06
N LEU A 362 5.20 1.22 16.19
CA LEU A 362 6.33 1.28 15.26
C LEU A 362 7.32 0.13 15.45
N ASP A 363 7.49 -0.35 16.69
CA ASP A 363 8.33 -1.48 17.03
C ASP A 363 7.62 -2.46 17.97
N ARG A 364 7.13 -3.57 17.42
CA ARG A 364 6.42 -4.64 18.13
C ARG A 364 7.35 -5.66 18.79
N SER A 365 8.64 -5.40 18.88
CA SER A 365 9.60 -6.28 19.56
C SER A 365 9.26 -6.44 21.04
N SER A 366 9.59 -7.60 21.60
CA SER A 366 9.37 -7.86 23.03
C SER A 366 10.09 -6.84 23.91
N GLU A 367 11.24 -6.32 23.47
CA GLU A 367 11.99 -5.30 24.18
C GLU A 367 11.25 -3.96 24.21
N SER A 368 10.69 -3.51 23.08
CA SER A 368 9.92 -2.28 23.00
C SER A 368 8.65 -2.36 23.86
N VAL A 369 7.92 -3.47 23.76
CA VAL A 369 6.73 -3.72 24.59
C VAL A 369 7.10 -3.74 26.08
N SER A 370 8.19 -4.40 26.48
CA SER A 370 8.62 -4.46 27.88
C SER A 370 8.96 -3.07 28.42
N ARG A 371 9.73 -2.27 27.70
CA ARG A 371 10.06 -0.88 28.09
C ARG A 371 8.80 -0.02 28.24
N PHE A 372 7.83 -0.19 27.36
CA PHE A 372 6.55 0.49 27.45
C PHE A 372 5.76 0.09 28.71
N LEU A 373 5.67 -1.20 29.00
CA LEU A 373 4.98 -1.73 30.17
C LEU A 373 5.66 -1.30 31.47
N GLU A 374 6.98 -1.30 31.56
CA GLU A 374 7.73 -0.80 32.73
C GLU A 374 7.40 0.67 33.02
N ARG A 375 7.20 1.49 32.00
CA ARG A 375 6.88 2.91 32.16
C ARG A 375 5.42 3.13 32.56
N HIS A 376 4.48 2.45 31.91
CA HIS A 376 3.06 2.79 31.96
C HIS A 376 2.19 1.80 32.74
N ALA A 377 2.54 0.52 32.80
CA ALA A 377 1.70 -0.47 33.47
C ALA A 377 1.83 -0.43 35.00
N LEU A 378 0.74 -0.74 35.70
CA LEU A 378 0.75 -1.01 37.12
C LEU A 378 1.39 -2.36 37.42
N ALA A 379 1.96 -2.52 38.61
CA ALA A 379 2.55 -3.78 39.03
C ALA A 379 1.51 -4.91 39.04
N GLY A 380 1.80 -6.02 38.33
CA GLY A 380 0.89 -7.16 38.19
C GLY A 380 -0.23 -6.98 37.17
N ALA A 381 -0.22 -5.91 36.37
CA ALA A 381 -1.16 -5.73 35.28
C ALA A 381 -0.99 -6.85 34.23
N GLU A 382 -2.11 -7.35 33.71
CA GLU A 382 -2.10 -8.32 32.64
C GLU A 382 -1.73 -7.64 31.30
N VAL A 383 -0.66 -8.13 30.68
CA VAL A 383 -0.10 -7.55 29.44
C VAL A 383 -1.14 -7.51 28.31
N THR A 384 -1.89 -8.59 28.13
CA THR A 384 -2.93 -8.69 27.12
C THR A 384 -3.97 -7.59 27.28
N THR A 385 -4.48 -7.39 28.50
CA THR A 385 -5.48 -6.35 28.80
C THR A 385 -4.94 -4.96 28.48
N VAL A 386 -3.68 -4.65 28.85
CA VAL A 386 -3.04 -3.37 28.52
C VAL A 386 -2.98 -3.15 27.02
N LEU A 387 -2.49 -4.14 26.26
CA LEU A 387 -2.37 -4.02 24.81
C LEU A 387 -3.74 -3.97 24.12
N GLU A 388 -4.73 -4.72 24.56
CA GLU A 388 -6.10 -4.68 24.03
C GLU A 388 -6.76 -3.32 24.20
N LEU A 389 -6.60 -2.70 25.37
CA LEU A 389 -7.09 -1.34 25.64
C LEU A 389 -6.46 -0.31 24.70
N LEU A 390 -5.15 -0.38 24.49
CA LEU A 390 -4.44 0.56 23.62
C LEU A 390 -4.74 0.32 22.13
N GLU A 391 -4.85 -0.93 21.70
CA GLU A 391 -5.30 -1.27 20.33
C GLU A 391 -6.76 -0.86 20.10
N MET A 392 -7.63 -0.93 21.09
CA MET A 392 -9.00 -0.39 21.00
C MET A 392 -8.97 1.11 20.68
N GLN A 393 -8.15 1.89 21.39
CA GLN A 393 -7.97 3.32 21.13
C GLN A 393 -7.37 3.59 19.74
N ARG A 394 -6.36 2.81 19.33
CA ARG A 394 -5.76 2.91 18.00
C ARG A 394 -6.81 2.69 16.89
N HIS A 395 -7.65 1.67 17.02
CA HIS A 395 -8.71 1.41 16.04
C HIS A 395 -9.82 2.45 16.07
N ALA A 396 -10.11 3.03 17.24
CA ALA A 396 -11.04 4.14 17.37
C ALA A 396 -10.58 5.37 16.58
N LEU A 397 -9.26 5.67 16.57
CA LEU A 397 -8.69 6.73 15.72
C LEU A 397 -8.77 6.40 14.23
N LEU A 398 -8.53 5.15 13.84
CA LEU A 398 -8.58 4.69 12.45
C LEU A 398 -9.99 4.81 11.82
N MET A 399 -11.07 4.80 12.62
CA MET A 399 -12.43 5.03 12.12
C MET A 399 -12.61 6.40 11.44
N TYR A 400 -11.70 7.34 11.66
CA TYR A 400 -11.78 8.72 11.17
C TYR A 400 -10.80 9.04 10.04
N THR A 401 -10.12 8.03 9.48
CA THR A 401 -9.27 8.21 8.29
C THR A 401 -10.08 8.88 7.17
N SER A 402 -9.60 10.01 6.64
CA SER A 402 -10.37 10.90 5.77
C SER A 402 -10.94 10.23 4.53
N CYS A 403 -10.17 9.33 3.89
CA CYS A 403 -10.60 8.60 2.69
C CYS A 403 -11.87 7.77 2.91
N GLY A 404 -12.10 7.24 4.12
CA GLY A 404 -13.32 6.50 4.45
C GLY A 404 -14.61 7.32 4.42
N TRP A 405 -14.48 8.66 4.39
CA TRP A 405 -15.59 9.63 4.40
C TRP A 405 -15.68 10.44 3.10
N PHE A 406 -14.60 10.44 2.30
CA PHE A 406 -14.43 11.32 1.14
C PHE A 406 -15.33 10.94 -0.04
N PHE A 407 -15.45 9.65 -0.33
CA PHE A 407 -16.13 9.12 -1.51
C PHE A 407 -17.67 9.14 -1.39
N ASN A 408 -18.33 8.66 -2.43
CA ASN A 408 -19.74 8.99 -2.68
C ASN A 408 -20.74 8.01 -2.08
N ASP A 409 -20.29 6.85 -1.57
CA ASP A 409 -21.21 5.81 -1.08
C ASP A 409 -20.67 5.05 0.13
N VAL A 410 -21.56 4.73 1.06
CA VAL A 410 -21.25 3.99 2.28
C VAL A 410 -20.78 2.55 2.03
N SER A 411 -21.05 2.00 0.83
CA SER A 411 -20.57 0.68 0.41
C SER A 411 -19.24 0.70 -0.33
N GLY A 412 -18.60 1.87 -0.48
CA GLY A 412 -17.25 1.99 -1.02
C GLY A 412 -16.22 1.27 -0.15
N ILE A 413 -15.15 0.76 -0.76
CA ILE A 413 -14.13 -0.04 -0.05
C ILE A 413 -13.50 0.74 1.09
N GLU A 414 -13.35 2.05 0.95
CA GLU A 414 -12.77 2.94 1.94
C GLU A 414 -13.68 3.10 3.17
N THR A 415 -14.99 3.25 2.94
CA THR A 415 -15.97 3.34 4.03
C THR A 415 -16.17 1.98 4.70
N VAL A 416 -16.18 0.88 3.94
CA VAL A 416 -16.20 -0.48 4.50
C VAL A 416 -14.97 -0.72 5.39
N GLN A 417 -13.81 -0.18 5.03
CA GLN A 417 -12.60 -0.28 5.85
C GLN A 417 -12.76 0.40 7.22
N ILE A 418 -13.39 1.59 7.29
CA ILE A 418 -13.64 2.21 8.61
C ILE A 418 -14.68 1.43 9.43
N LEU A 419 -15.64 0.76 8.78
CA LEU A 419 -16.54 -0.16 9.46
C LEU A 419 -15.80 -1.39 10.01
N HIS A 420 -14.77 -1.91 9.33
CA HIS A 420 -13.89 -2.95 9.88
C HIS A 420 -13.14 -2.48 11.13
N TYR A 421 -12.65 -1.23 11.14
CA TYR A 421 -12.04 -0.66 12.35
C TYR A 421 -13.06 -0.57 13.49
N ALA A 422 -14.29 -0.12 13.22
CA ALA A 422 -15.37 -0.12 14.20
C ALA A 422 -15.66 -1.53 14.74
N GLY A 423 -15.72 -2.54 13.86
CA GLY A 423 -15.86 -3.94 14.26
C GLY A 423 -14.73 -4.42 15.18
N ARG A 424 -13.50 -3.94 14.98
CA ARG A 424 -12.39 -4.26 15.87
C ARG A 424 -12.47 -3.53 17.21
N VAL A 425 -12.92 -2.28 17.21
CA VAL A 425 -13.21 -1.55 18.47
C VAL A 425 -14.24 -2.30 19.29
N ILE A 426 -15.36 -2.74 18.69
CA ILE A 426 -16.39 -3.55 19.37
C ILE A 426 -15.78 -4.81 19.98
N GLN A 427 -15.04 -5.61 19.20
CA GLN A 427 -14.42 -6.85 19.70
C GLN A 427 -13.53 -6.61 20.94
N LEU A 428 -12.68 -5.58 20.89
CA LEU A 428 -11.76 -5.27 21.98
C LEU A 428 -12.52 -4.68 23.18
N ALA A 429 -13.45 -3.75 22.95
CA ALA A 429 -14.26 -3.13 24.00
C ALA A 429 -15.08 -4.18 24.78
N GLU A 430 -15.81 -5.04 24.06
CA GLU A 430 -16.62 -6.10 24.69
C GLU A 430 -15.78 -7.11 25.46
N ARG A 431 -14.56 -7.40 24.98
CA ARG A 431 -13.64 -8.31 25.65
C ARG A 431 -13.13 -7.75 26.97
N VAL A 432 -12.66 -6.50 26.98
CA VAL A 432 -12.07 -5.90 28.19
C VAL A 432 -13.10 -5.43 29.20
N SER A 433 -14.31 -5.07 28.76
CA SER A 433 -15.37 -4.54 29.64
C SER A 433 -16.46 -5.54 29.99
N HIS A 434 -16.61 -6.62 29.21
CA HIS A 434 -17.73 -7.55 29.25
C HIS A 434 -19.11 -6.92 28.99
N GLU A 435 -19.12 -5.72 28.38
CA GLU A 435 -20.35 -5.04 27.95
C GLU A 435 -20.72 -5.48 26.53
N THR A 436 -21.99 -5.50 26.18
CA THR A 436 -22.47 -5.79 24.83
C THR A 436 -22.80 -4.48 24.12
N LEU A 437 -21.99 -4.09 23.15
CA LEU A 437 -22.10 -2.80 22.44
C LEU A 437 -22.63 -2.95 21.00
N GLU A 438 -22.41 -4.09 20.37
CA GLU A 438 -22.72 -4.31 18.96
C GLU A 438 -24.18 -4.07 18.57
N PRO A 439 -25.20 -4.52 19.33
CA PRO A 439 -26.61 -4.28 18.98
C PRO A 439 -26.94 -2.80 18.83
N GLU A 440 -26.43 -1.96 19.74
CA GLU A 440 -26.65 -0.51 19.68
C GLU A 440 -25.93 0.14 18.49
N LEU A 441 -24.70 -0.31 18.17
CA LEU A 441 -24.01 0.14 16.97
C LEU A 441 -24.83 -0.18 15.71
N LEU A 442 -25.38 -1.40 15.60
CA LEU A 442 -26.19 -1.82 14.47
C LEU A 442 -27.47 -0.99 14.31
N GLU A 443 -28.11 -0.61 15.41
CA GLU A 443 -29.28 0.27 15.38
C GLU A 443 -28.90 1.67 14.86
N ARG A 444 -27.77 2.21 15.29
CA ARG A 444 -27.25 3.53 14.86
C ARG A 444 -26.79 3.54 13.41
N LEU A 445 -26.30 2.42 12.87
CA LEU A 445 -25.91 2.26 11.46
C LEU A 445 -27.10 2.09 10.51
N ALA A 446 -28.27 1.71 11.01
CA ALA A 446 -29.46 1.44 10.19
C ALA A 446 -29.96 2.65 9.35
N PRO A 447 -29.86 3.92 9.82
CA PRO A 447 -30.28 5.07 9.01
C PRO A 447 -29.31 5.49 7.90
N ALA A 448 -28.08 4.93 7.83
CA ALA A 448 -27.10 5.26 6.82
C ALA A 448 -27.34 4.43 5.56
N TYR A 449 -28.11 4.95 4.59
CA TYR A 449 -28.48 4.26 3.37
C TYR A 449 -27.41 4.41 2.28
N SER A 450 -27.11 3.32 1.59
CA SER A 450 -26.32 3.33 0.35
C SER A 450 -27.14 3.91 -0.80
N ASN A 451 -26.47 4.61 -1.72
CA ASN A 451 -27.05 5.03 -3.00
C ASN A 451 -27.33 3.83 -3.93
N LEU A 452 -26.76 2.66 -3.62
CA LEU A 452 -26.98 1.41 -4.35
C LEU A 452 -28.04 0.57 -3.61
N PRO A 453 -29.27 0.40 -4.18
CA PRO A 453 -30.38 -0.26 -3.47
C PRO A 453 -30.10 -1.71 -3.03
N ASP A 454 -29.27 -2.44 -3.79
CA ASP A 454 -28.88 -3.82 -3.50
C ASP A 454 -27.91 -3.92 -2.30
N ARG A 455 -27.20 -2.84 -1.98
CA ARG A 455 -26.32 -2.76 -0.83
C ARG A 455 -27.08 -2.51 0.47
N GLY A 456 -28.17 -1.74 0.44
CA GLY A 456 -29.06 -1.44 1.56
C GLY A 456 -28.49 -0.37 2.49
N THR A 457 -28.28 -0.69 3.78
CA THR A 457 -27.81 0.26 4.81
C THR A 457 -26.43 -0.12 5.32
N ALA A 458 -25.74 0.82 6.01
CA ALA A 458 -24.48 0.55 6.70
C ALA A 458 -24.59 -0.63 7.68
N ARG A 459 -25.76 -0.82 8.35
CA ARG A 459 -26.02 -2.01 9.15
C ARG A 459 -25.91 -3.29 8.34
N ARG A 460 -26.58 -3.38 7.19
CA ARG A 460 -26.56 -4.56 6.33
C ARG A 460 -25.15 -4.80 5.75
N ILE A 461 -24.44 -3.74 5.41
CA ILE A 461 -23.05 -3.80 4.94
C ILE A 461 -22.16 -4.35 6.05
N TYR A 462 -22.30 -3.85 7.28
CA TYR A 462 -21.56 -4.32 8.44
C TYR A 462 -21.84 -5.80 8.74
N GLU A 463 -23.11 -6.22 8.75
CA GLU A 463 -23.50 -7.61 8.96
C GLU A 463 -22.94 -8.56 7.89
N ARG A 464 -22.85 -8.11 6.64
CA ARG A 464 -22.41 -8.94 5.51
C ARG A 464 -20.89 -8.93 5.28
N GLU A 465 -20.23 -7.81 5.51
CA GLU A 465 -18.82 -7.60 5.15
C GLU A 465 -17.91 -7.62 6.40
N VAL A 466 -18.34 -7.03 7.52
CA VAL A 466 -17.51 -6.86 8.72
C VAL A 466 -17.60 -8.06 9.66
N ILE A 467 -18.81 -8.49 10.03
CA ILE A 467 -18.97 -9.62 10.97
C ILE A 467 -18.28 -10.91 10.47
N PRO A 468 -18.44 -11.30 9.19
CA PRO A 468 -17.76 -12.50 8.69
C PRO A 468 -16.22 -12.36 8.61
N ALA A 469 -15.71 -11.13 8.52
CA ALA A 469 -14.26 -10.86 8.43
C ALA A 469 -13.56 -10.73 9.79
N ARG A 470 -14.28 -10.72 10.90
CA ARG A 470 -13.68 -10.66 12.23
C ARG A 470 -12.80 -11.85 12.49
N LEU A 471 -11.63 -11.60 13.05
CA LEU A 471 -10.67 -12.63 13.43
C LEU A 471 -10.63 -12.79 14.95
N ASP A 472 -10.61 -14.05 15.37
CA ASP A 472 -10.24 -14.49 16.70
C ASP A 472 -9.21 -15.63 16.60
N LEU A 473 -8.67 -16.07 17.72
CA LEU A 473 -7.66 -17.12 17.71
C LEU A 473 -8.18 -18.46 17.18
N ALA A 474 -9.49 -18.74 17.33
CA ALA A 474 -10.12 -19.96 16.81
C ALA A 474 -10.16 -19.97 15.27
N ARG A 475 -10.45 -18.81 14.64
CA ARG A 475 -10.39 -18.69 13.18
C ARG A 475 -8.97 -18.79 12.62
N VAL A 476 -7.98 -18.30 13.36
CA VAL A 476 -6.57 -18.48 13.00
C VAL A 476 -6.18 -19.96 13.09
N ALA A 477 -6.62 -20.66 14.15
CA ALA A 477 -6.44 -22.11 14.27
C ALA A 477 -7.16 -22.88 13.14
N ALA A 478 -8.36 -22.45 12.73
CA ALA A 478 -9.10 -23.03 11.61
C ALA A 478 -8.38 -22.81 10.27
N HIS A 479 -7.83 -21.63 10.06
CA HIS A 479 -6.99 -21.33 8.90
C HIS A 479 -5.76 -22.26 8.85
N TYR A 480 -5.02 -22.37 9.95
CA TYR A 480 -3.87 -23.27 10.08
C TYR A 480 -4.25 -24.74 9.85
N ALA A 481 -5.40 -25.19 10.37
CA ALA A 481 -5.89 -26.55 10.20
C ALA A 481 -6.08 -26.90 8.71
N VAL A 482 -6.67 -26.01 7.92
CA VAL A 482 -6.85 -26.24 6.48
C VAL A 482 -5.50 -26.21 5.76
N LEU A 483 -4.62 -25.25 6.03
CA LEU A 483 -3.30 -25.19 5.40
C LEU A 483 -2.45 -26.44 5.68
N SER A 484 -2.52 -27.00 6.88
CA SER A 484 -1.77 -28.19 7.28
C SER A 484 -2.10 -29.47 6.47
N LEU A 485 -3.19 -29.44 5.71
CA LEU A 485 -3.53 -30.50 4.75
C LEU A 485 -2.70 -30.43 3.46
N PHE A 486 -2.25 -29.24 3.10
CA PHE A 486 -1.56 -28.95 1.83
C PHE A 486 -0.08 -28.65 2.01
N GLU A 487 0.28 -28.05 3.14
CA GLU A 487 1.65 -27.63 3.46
C GLU A 487 2.21 -28.37 4.68
N SER A 488 3.53 -28.50 4.73
CA SER A 488 4.27 -28.88 5.92
C SER A 488 4.83 -27.65 6.60
N PHE A 489 4.50 -27.46 7.86
CA PHE A 489 5.01 -26.40 8.70
C PHE A 489 6.05 -26.94 9.67
N ASP A 490 6.99 -26.09 10.08
CA ASP A 490 7.84 -26.32 11.25
C ASP A 490 6.99 -26.32 12.53
N ASP A 491 7.60 -26.61 13.67
CA ASP A 491 6.90 -26.62 14.97
C ASP A 491 6.30 -25.26 15.34
N MET A 492 6.81 -24.19 14.75
CA MET A 492 6.29 -22.83 14.87
C MET A 492 6.02 -22.23 13.46
N ALA A 493 4.76 -21.87 13.21
CA ALA A 493 4.33 -21.25 11.98
C ALA A 493 3.87 -19.82 12.23
N ARG A 494 4.22 -18.88 11.33
CA ARG A 494 3.72 -17.51 11.36
C ARG A 494 2.57 -17.36 10.37
N VAL A 495 1.41 -16.97 10.87
CA VAL A 495 0.21 -16.69 10.09
C VAL A 495 -0.11 -15.18 10.25
N TYR A 496 0.35 -14.33 9.34
CA TYR A 496 0.25 -12.87 9.41
C TYR A 496 0.83 -12.29 10.73
N CYS A 497 -0.05 -11.76 11.59
CA CYS A 497 0.32 -11.24 12.92
C CYS A 497 0.05 -12.24 14.06
N TYR A 498 -0.04 -13.51 13.73
CA TYR A 498 -0.20 -14.60 14.70
C TYR A 498 0.94 -15.60 14.59
N GLU A 499 1.25 -16.21 15.70
CA GLU A 499 2.17 -17.32 15.83
C GLU A 499 1.39 -18.56 16.24
N VAL A 500 1.60 -19.67 15.54
CA VAL A 500 0.98 -20.96 15.82
C VAL A 500 2.08 -21.93 16.19
N THR A 501 2.14 -22.33 17.45
CA THR A 501 3.09 -23.31 17.97
C THR A 501 2.42 -24.66 18.04
N ARG A 502 2.97 -25.63 17.33
CA ARG A 502 2.49 -27.01 17.26
C ARG A 502 2.93 -27.78 18.51
N ARG A 503 1.97 -28.34 19.24
CA ARG A 503 2.19 -29.21 20.39
C ARG A 503 2.18 -30.70 20.01
N ASP A 504 1.29 -31.08 19.08
CA ASP A 504 1.18 -32.39 18.48
C ASP A 504 0.67 -32.32 17.05
N PHE A 505 1.05 -33.28 16.21
CA PHE A 505 0.62 -33.30 14.80
C PHE A 505 0.68 -34.70 14.23
N ASP A 506 -0.43 -35.15 13.63
CA ASP A 506 -0.52 -36.44 12.93
C ASP A 506 -1.27 -36.25 11.61
N VAL A 507 -0.74 -36.83 10.52
CA VAL A 507 -1.38 -36.82 9.21
C VAL A 507 -1.60 -38.27 8.74
N ARG A 508 -2.84 -38.60 8.38
CA ARG A 508 -3.22 -39.88 7.87
C ARG A 508 -3.82 -39.79 6.47
N ARG A 509 -3.59 -40.82 5.67
CA ARG A 509 -4.12 -40.93 4.30
C ARG A 509 -4.90 -42.21 4.11
N ALA A 510 -6.04 -42.11 3.42
CA ALA A 510 -6.85 -43.26 3.00
C ALA A 510 -7.35 -43.02 1.56
N GLY A 511 -6.68 -43.62 0.57
CA GLY A 511 -6.88 -43.26 -0.84
C GLY A 511 -6.52 -41.81 -1.13
N ARG A 512 -7.48 -41.04 -1.67
CA ARG A 512 -7.33 -39.61 -1.92
C ARG A 512 -7.55 -38.72 -0.67
N ALA A 513 -8.21 -39.29 0.35
CA ALA A 513 -8.54 -38.54 1.55
C ALA A 513 -7.30 -38.35 2.44
N ARG A 514 -7.16 -37.13 2.99
CA ARG A 514 -6.12 -36.75 3.97
C ARG A 514 -6.78 -36.22 5.23
N LEU A 515 -6.34 -36.68 6.38
CA LEU A 515 -6.78 -36.25 7.70
C LEU A 515 -5.56 -35.68 8.44
N ALA A 516 -5.61 -34.42 8.83
CA ALA A 516 -4.65 -33.80 9.75
C ALA A 516 -5.32 -33.63 11.12
N ILE A 517 -4.62 -34.01 12.17
CA ILE A 517 -5.03 -33.84 13.57
C ILE A 517 -3.89 -33.11 14.27
N SER A 518 -4.19 -32.07 15.03
CA SER A 518 -3.15 -31.30 15.73
C SER A 518 -3.67 -30.69 17.03
N SER A 519 -2.77 -30.51 17.97
CA SER A 519 -2.94 -29.61 19.12
C SER A 519 -1.96 -28.45 18.95
N VAL A 520 -2.48 -27.23 19.01
CA VAL A 520 -1.71 -26.01 18.75
C VAL A 520 -1.97 -24.93 19.80
N GLU A 521 -0.96 -24.13 20.07
CA GLU A 521 -1.09 -22.87 20.78
C GLU A 521 -1.08 -21.75 19.75
N VAL A 522 -2.06 -20.86 19.78
CA VAL A 522 -2.14 -19.67 18.92
C VAL A 522 -1.94 -18.43 19.75
N ARG A 523 -0.99 -17.58 19.33
CA ARG A 523 -0.66 -16.32 20.00
C ARG A 523 -0.79 -15.15 19.02
N SER A 524 -1.46 -14.08 19.46
CA SER A 524 -1.44 -12.78 18.76
C SER A 524 -0.13 -12.04 19.03
N LEU A 525 0.59 -11.62 17.98
CA LEU A 525 1.80 -10.79 18.10
C LEU A 525 1.47 -9.32 18.37
N ILE A 526 0.19 -8.94 18.32
CA ILE A 526 -0.30 -7.57 18.55
C ILE A 526 -0.76 -7.38 19.99
N THR A 527 -1.64 -8.29 20.48
CA THR A 527 -2.24 -8.19 21.82
C THR A 527 -1.62 -9.13 22.83
N HIS A 528 -0.77 -10.04 22.41
CA HIS A 528 -0.19 -11.14 23.19
C HIS A 528 -1.25 -12.10 23.77
N GLU A 529 -2.49 -12.02 23.31
CA GLU A 529 -3.50 -13.02 23.64
C GLU A 529 -3.04 -14.41 23.18
N THR A 530 -3.21 -15.41 24.01
CA THR A 530 -2.83 -16.80 23.73
C THR A 530 -3.95 -17.76 24.10
N ALA A 531 -4.17 -18.77 23.26
CA ALA A 531 -5.09 -19.86 23.58
C ALA A 531 -4.65 -21.16 22.91
N GLU A 532 -4.99 -22.30 23.56
CA GLU A 532 -4.73 -23.62 23.04
C GLU A 532 -5.96 -24.19 22.35
N PHE A 533 -5.74 -24.80 21.19
CA PHE A 533 -6.77 -25.40 20.36
C PHE A 533 -6.40 -26.81 19.96
N GLU A 534 -7.43 -27.65 19.87
CA GLU A 534 -7.40 -28.95 19.21
C GLU A 534 -8.13 -28.84 17.89
N LEU A 535 -7.56 -29.40 16.84
CA LEU A 535 -8.09 -29.27 15.48
C LEU A 535 -8.01 -30.60 14.74
N ALA A 536 -8.95 -30.81 13.86
CA ALA A 536 -8.94 -31.94 12.94
C ALA A 536 -9.54 -31.51 11.60
N ALA A 537 -8.78 -31.70 10.52
CA ALA A 537 -9.15 -31.30 9.17
C ALA A 537 -9.07 -32.53 8.23
N LEU A 538 -10.15 -32.80 7.49
CA LEU A 538 -10.27 -33.88 6.53
C LEU A 538 -10.48 -33.27 5.14
N HIS A 539 -9.59 -33.57 4.20
CA HIS A 539 -9.75 -33.30 2.77
C HIS A 539 -10.15 -34.60 2.06
N LEU A 540 -11.27 -34.58 1.35
CA LEU A 540 -11.83 -35.74 0.68
C LEU A 540 -11.41 -35.85 -0.80
N GLY A 541 -10.85 -34.83 -1.35
CA GLY A 541 -10.53 -34.62 -2.75
C GLY A 541 -11.29 -33.39 -3.29
N GLU A 542 -10.81 -32.83 -4.39
CA GLU A 542 -11.34 -31.60 -4.97
C GLU A 542 -11.49 -30.46 -3.93
N THR A 543 -12.68 -29.88 -3.77
CA THR A 543 -12.95 -28.78 -2.84
C THR A 543 -13.59 -29.22 -1.52
N GLU A 544 -13.78 -30.51 -1.30
CA GLU A 544 -14.51 -30.99 -0.13
C GLU A 544 -13.62 -31.12 1.10
N LEU A 545 -13.94 -30.27 2.09
CA LEU A 545 -13.30 -30.20 3.39
C LEU A 545 -14.33 -30.50 4.49
N ALA A 546 -13.93 -31.25 5.51
CA ALA A 546 -14.71 -31.50 6.73
C ALA A 546 -13.79 -31.37 7.95
N GLY A 547 -14.35 -31.07 9.11
CA GLY A 547 -13.58 -30.94 10.34
C GLY A 547 -13.93 -29.69 11.12
N GLY A 548 -13.15 -29.40 12.15
CA GLY A 548 -13.35 -28.23 12.98
C GLY A 548 -12.21 -27.95 13.95
N VAL A 549 -12.42 -26.91 14.72
CA VAL A 549 -11.52 -26.44 15.77
C VAL A 549 -12.31 -26.31 17.07
N ARG A 550 -11.72 -26.71 18.18
CA ARG A 550 -12.27 -26.52 19.53
C ARG A 550 -11.17 -26.03 20.48
N ARG A 551 -11.54 -25.37 21.55
CA ARG A 551 -10.61 -25.08 22.64
C ARG A 551 -10.12 -26.40 23.26
N ALA A 552 -8.85 -26.44 23.65
CA ALA A 552 -8.25 -27.61 24.28
C ALA A 552 -9.02 -28.02 25.54
N ARG A 553 -9.40 -29.32 25.63
CA ARG A 553 -10.14 -29.90 26.75
C ARG A 553 -9.27 -30.75 27.67
N GLY A 554 -7.98 -30.85 27.35
CA GLY A 554 -6.97 -31.61 28.11
C GLY A 554 -6.46 -32.84 27.38
N GLY A 555 -5.22 -33.25 27.63
CA GLY A 555 -4.47 -34.22 26.85
C GLY A 555 -5.14 -35.60 26.72
N ALA A 556 -5.77 -36.13 27.80
CA ALA A 556 -6.42 -37.44 27.78
C ALA A 556 -7.65 -37.51 26.84
N ASP A 557 -8.43 -36.42 26.72
CA ASP A 557 -9.56 -36.37 25.77
C ASP A 557 -9.05 -36.23 24.34
N TYR A 558 -8.04 -35.39 24.11
CA TYR A 558 -7.39 -35.26 22.83
C TYR A 558 -6.80 -36.57 22.32
N ASP A 559 -6.02 -37.24 23.14
CA ASP A 559 -5.41 -38.54 22.79
C ASP A 559 -6.43 -39.60 22.41
N ARG A 560 -7.53 -39.68 23.16
CA ARG A 560 -8.64 -40.60 22.86
C ARG A 560 -9.27 -40.29 21.51
N VAL A 561 -9.57 -39.02 21.23
CA VAL A 561 -10.20 -38.60 19.95
C VAL A 561 -9.23 -38.83 18.79
N ARG A 562 -7.94 -38.48 18.96
CA ARG A 562 -6.90 -38.71 17.96
C ARG A 562 -6.77 -40.21 17.62
N GLU A 563 -6.70 -41.09 18.62
CA GLU A 563 -6.63 -42.55 18.41
C GLU A 563 -7.87 -43.10 17.69
N GLU A 564 -9.05 -42.59 18.04
CA GLU A 564 -10.31 -43.04 17.43
C GLU A 564 -10.39 -42.61 15.96
N LEU A 565 -10.05 -41.35 15.64
CA LEU A 565 -9.99 -40.83 14.28
C LEU A 565 -8.95 -41.58 13.44
N THR A 566 -7.75 -41.80 14.00
CA THR A 566 -6.65 -42.51 13.32
C THR A 566 -7.04 -43.97 13.00
N ARG A 567 -7.67 -44.67 13.95
CA ARG A 567 -8.14 -46.04 13.75
C ARG A 567 -9.21 -46.15 12.67
N LYS A 568 -10.08 -45.14 12.53
CA LYS A 568 -11.15 -45.11 11.52
C LYS A 568 -10.70 -44.60 10.16
N MET A 569 -9.53 -43.97 10.07
CA MET A 569 -8.98 -43.43 8.81
C MET A 569 -8.41 -44.57 7.95
N GLN A 570 -9.30 -45.35 7.32
CA GLN A 570 -8.99 -46.43 6.41
C GLN A 570 -10.02 -46.48 5.26
N PRO A 571 -9.73 -47.16 4.14
CA PRO A 571 -10.70 -47.33 3.06
C PRO A 571 -12.05 -47.82 3.56
N GLY A 572 -13.16 -47.13 3.26
CA GLY A 572 -14.50 -47.42 3.75
C GLY A 572 -14.83 -46.82 5.14
N GLY A 573 -13.86 -46.29 5.88
CA GLY A 573 -14.07 -45.68 7.20
C GLY A 573 -14.44 -44.20 7.20
N ILE A 574 -14.33 -43.52 6.06
CA ILE A 574 -14.53 -42.06 5.93
C ILE A 574 -15.86 -41.56 6.52
N PRO A 575 -17.04 -42.23 6.29
CA PRO A 575 -18.28 -41.77 6.91
C PRO A 575 -18.28 -41.82 8.45
N ALA A 576 -17.48 -42.71 9.05
CA ALA A 576 -17.31 -42.75 10.50
C ALA A 576 -16.39 -41.63 10.99
N VAL A 577 -15.34 -41.28 10.22
CA VAL A 577 -14.46 -40.14 10.50
C VAL A 577 -15.27 -38.84 10.49
N ILE A 578 -16.09 -38.58 9.47
CA ILE A 578 -16.94 -37.39 9.38
C ILE A 578 -17.84 -37.26 10.61
N ARG A 579 -18.53 -38.35 11.02
CA ARG A 579 -19.38 -38.34 12.22
C ARG A 579 -18.61 -38.02 13.50
N LEU A 580 -17.37 -38.49 13.62
CA LEU A 580 -16.52 -38.19 14.77
C LEU A 580 -16.07 -36.75 14.74
N LEU A 581 -15.73 -36.20 13.57
CA LEU A 581 -15.38 -34.77 13.39
C LEU A 581 -16.56 -33.88 13.82
N ASP A 582 -17.77 -34.17 13.34
CA ASP A 582 -18.96 -33.41 13.74
C ASP A 582 -19.23 -33.49 15.25
N ALA A 583 -19.08 -34.70 15.85
CA ALA A 583 -19.34 -34.90 17.27
C ALA A 583 -18.31 -34.20 18.19
N HIS A 584 -17.06 -34.10 17.77
CA HIS A 584 -15.97 -33.57 18.62
C HIS A 584 -15.53 -32.17 18.26
N PHE A 585 -15.70 -31.70 16.99
CA PHE A 585 -15.19 -30.46 16.46
C PHE A 585 -16.27 -29.60 15.78
N GLY A 586 -17.56 -29.93 15.90
CA GLY A 586 -18.65 -29.24 15.21
C GLY A 586 -18.92 -27.80 15.66
N GLU A 587 -18.27 -27.31 16.71
CA GLU A 587 -18.43 -25.94 17.21
C GLU A 587 -17.95 -24.88 16.21
N THR A 588 -16.85 -25.16 15.48
CA THR A 588 -16.28 -24.27 14.45
C THR A 588 -15.96 -25.11 13.21
N PRO A 589 -16.93 -25.30 12.31
CA PRO A 589 -16.73 -26.11 11.12
C PRO A 589 -15.75 -25.50 10.14
N LEU A 590 -14.90 -26.35 9.53
CA LEU A 590 -13.92 -25.94 8.53
C LEU A 590 -14.52 -25.91 7.13
N SER A 591 -14.11 -24.95 6.35
CA SER A 591 -14.40 -24.84 4.92
C SER A 591 -13.28 -24.03 4.24
N VAL A 592 -13.25 -24.01 2.91
CA VAL A 592 -12.35 -23.10 2.16
C VAL A 592 -12.59 -21.63 2.58
N ARG A 593 -13.81 -21.29 3.00
CA ARG A 593 -14.14 -19.95 3.51
C ARG A 593 -13.51 -19.62 4.88
N SER A 594 -12.98 -20.63 5.58
CA SER A 594 -12.21 -20.41 6.82
C SER A 594 -10.82 -19.85 6.55
N LEU A 595 -10.32 -19.96 5.32
CA LEU A 595 -9.06 -19.40 4.89
C LEU A 595 -9.15 -17.87 4.68
N PHE A 596 -8.02 -17.20 4.81
CA PHE A 596 -7.87 -15.82 4.32
C PHE A 596 -7.91 -15.79 2.79
N ARG A 597 -8.28 -14.66 2.19
CA ARG A 597 -8.55 -14.56 0.75
C ARG A 597 -7.39 -15.01 -0.13
N ASP A 598 -6.18 -14.65 0.23
CA ASP A 598 -4.99 -15.01 -0.54
C ASP A 598 -4.78 -16.52 -0.56
N GLU A 599 -4.94 -17.18 0.59
CA GLU A 599 -4.85 -18.63 0.71
C GLU A 599 -6.04 -19.34 0.08
N GLN A 600 -7.24 -18.77 0.12
CA GLN A 600 -8.37 -19.29 -0.64
C GLN A 600 -8.02 -19.43 -2.12
N ARG A 601 -7.44 -18.39 -2.72
CA ARG A 601 -7.02 -18.39 -4.14
C ARG A 601 -5.91 -19.39 -4.39
N ARG A 602 -4.91 -19.41 -3.52
CA ARG A 602 -3.77 -20.33 -3.65
C ARG A 602 -4.22 -21.79 -3.55
N ILE A 603 -5.01 -22.14 -2.54
CA ILE A 603 -5.51 -23.51 -2.39
C ILE A 603 -6.44 -23.90 -3.53
N LEU A 604 -7.33 -23.01 -3.96
CA LEU A 604 -8.17 -23.27 -5.14
C LEU A 604 -7.32 -23.50 -6.39
N HIS A 605 -6.25 -22.72 -6.56
CA HIS A 605 -5.31 -22.95 -7.67
C HIS A 605 -4.64 -24.32 -7.58
N GLU A 606 -4.14 -24.72 -6.40
CA GLU A 606 -3.53 -26.05 -6.19
C GLU A 606 -4.53 -27.19 -6.44
N LEU A 607 -5.79 -27.04 -6.04
CA LEU A 607 -6.83 -28.04 -6.25
C LEU A 607 -7.15 -28.25 -7.74
N ILE A 608 -7.07 -27.21 -8.56
CA ILE A 608 -7.32 -27.31 -10.00
C ILE A 608 -6.06 -27.61 -10.82
N VAL A 609 -4.86 -27.56 -10.25
CA VAL A 609 -3.61 -27.81 -11.00
C VAL A 609 -3.64 -29.17 -11.73
N ALA A 610 -4.07 -30.24 -11.07
CA ALA A 610 -4.15 -31.56 -11.70
C ALA A 610 -5.12 -31.57 -12.90
N THR A 611 -6.24 -30.86 -12.79
CA THR A 611 -7.23 -30.73 -13.89
C THR A 611 -6.67 -29.87 -15.02
N LEU A 612 -5.92 -28.81 -14.68
CA LEU A 612 -5.23 -27.98 -15.66
C LEU A 612 -4.14 -28.76 -16.39
N GLU A 613 -3.37 -29.61 -15.70
CA GLU A 613 -2.35 -30.47 -16.31
C GLU A 613 -2.97 -31.48 -17.29
N GLU A 614 -4.13 -32.05 -16.98
CA GLU A 614 -4.88 -32.94 -17.87
C GLU A 614 -5.38 -32.18 -19.12
N ALA A 615 -5.91 -30.98 -18.93
CA ALA A 615 -6.34 -30.10 -20.01
C ALA A 615 -5.14 -29.68 -20.89
N GLU A 616 -4.01 -29.31 -20.28
CA GLU A 616 -2.76 -28.99 -20.99
C GLU A 616 -2.29 -30.18 -21.85
N SER A 617 -2.30 -31.39 -21.28
CA SER A 617 -1.94 -32.60 -22.01
C SER A 617 -2.84 -32.82 -23.23
N THR A 618 -4.15 -32.58 -23.06
CA THR A 618 -5.14 -32.72 -24.15
C THR A 618 -4.91 -31.70 -25.26
N PHE A 619 -4.68 -30.44 -24.91
CA PHE A 619 -4.39 -29.37 -25.89
C PHE A 619 -3.08 -29.62 -26.61
N ARG A 620 -2.04 -30.08 -25.92
CA ARG A 620 -0.76 -30.45 -26.52
C ARG A 620 -0.92 -31.59 -27.55
N GLN A 621 -1.62 -32.67 -27.17
CA GLN A 621 -1.86 -33.80 -28.10
C GLN A 621 -2.65 -33.34 -29.34
N LEU A 622 -3.60 -32.42 -29.16
CA LEU A 622 -4.36 -31.86 -30.26
C LEU A 622 -3.47 -31.01 -31.17
N HIS A 623 -2.64 -30.16 -30.58
CA HIS A 623 -1.69 -29.31 -31.30
C HIS A 623 -0.65 -30.17 -32.08
N GLU A 624 0.06 -31.09 -31.43
CA GLU A 624 1.07 -31.96 -32.06
C GLU A 624 0.49 -32.75 -33.23
N ARG A 625 -0.74 -33.24 -33.08
CA ARG A 625 -1.40 -34.03 -34.14
C ARG A 625 -1.72 -33.20 -35.38
N TYR A 626 -2.04 -31.92 -35.23
CA TYR A 626 -2.50 -31.06 -36.31
C TYR A 626 -1.52 -29.95 -36.69
N ASP A 627 -0.33 -29.87 -36.09
CA ASP A 627 0.73 -28.90 -36.40
C ASP A 627 1.06 -28.82 -37.92
N PRO A 628 1.26 -29.93 -38.68
CA PRO A 628 1.53 -29.82 -40.10
C PRO A 628 0.40 -29.14 -40.90
N LEU A 629 -0.86 -29.34 -40.46
CA LEU A 629 -2.02 -28.74 -41.09
C LEU A 629 -2.13 -27.25 -40.75
N LEU A 630 -1.83 -26.89 -39.51
CA LEU A 630 -1.82 -25.49 -39.06
C LEU A 630 -0.82 -24.66 -39.85
N ARG A 631 0.42 -25.15 -39.99
CA ARG A 631 1.47 -24.50 -40.81
C ARG A 631 1.07 -24.39 -42.29
N LEU A 632 0.39 -25.39 -42.84
CA LEU A 632 -0.09 -25.31 -44.21
C LEU A 632 -1.18 -24.25 -44.40
N HIS A 633 -2.14 -24.16 -43.47
CA HIS A 633 -3.18 -23.13 -43.46
C HIS A 633 -2.58 -21.72 -43.43
N THR A 634 -1.65 -21.49 -42.52
CA THR A 634 -0.97 -20.19 -42.36
C THR A 634 -0.20 -19.80 -43.63
N ARG A 635 0.57 -20.74 -44.22
CA ARG A 635 1.31 -20.49 -45.44
C ARG A 635 0.41 -20.18 -46.65
N LEU A 636 -0.78 -20.78 -46.72
CA LEU A 636 -1.75 -20.55 -47.78
C LEU A 636 -2.65 -19.34 -47.53
N GLY A 637 -2.54 -18.68 -46.38
CA GLY A 637 -3.40 -17.56 -45.98
C GLY A 637 -4.86 -17.99 -45.77
N ILE A 638 -5.11 -19.28 -45.45
CA ILE A 638 -6.43 -19.82 -45.20
C ILE A 638 -6.70 -19.74 -43.70
N PRO A 639 -7.87 -19.21 -43.27
CA PRO A 639 -8.21 -19.13 -41.84
C PRO A 639 -8.15 -20.51 -41.15
N VAL A 640 -7.41 -20.60 -40.05
CA VAL A 640 -7.33 -21.79 -39.22
C VAL A 640 -8.65 -21.98 -38.44
N PRO A 641 -9.20 -23.20 -38.33
CA PRO A 641 -10.34 -23.47 -37.50
C PRO A 641 -10.04 -23.07 -36.04
N LYS A 642 -10.95 -22.30 -35.43
CA LYS A 642 -10.75 -21.68 -34.08
C LYS A 642 -10.31 -22.68 -33.01
N VAL A 643 -10.85 -23.93 -33.01
CA VAL A 643 -10.48 -24.96 -32.01
C VAL A 643 -9.01 -25.35 -32.13
N LEU A 644 -8.47 -25.47 -33.33
CA LEU A 644 -7.06 -25.82 -33.58
C LEU A 644 -6.14 -24.64 -33.26
N GLN A 645 -6.57 -23.42 -33.61
CA GLN A 645 -5.86 -22.20 -33.28
C GLN A 645 -5.77 -22.06 -31.76
N THR A 646 -6.88 -22.22 -31.01
CA THR A 646 -6.87 -22.16 -29.55
C THR A 646 -5.95 -23.22 -28.92
N ALA A 647 -5.90 -24.44 -29.50
CA ALA A 647 -5.02 -25.47 -28.98
C ALA A 647 -3.54 -25.12 -29.16
N ALA A 648 -3.18 -24.57 -30.34
CA ALA A 648 -1.82 -24.13 -30.61
C ALA A 648 -1.43 -22.90 -29.77
N GLU A 649 -2.32 -21.91 -29.67
CA GLU A 649 -2.12 -20.73 -28.81
C GLU A 649 -1.87 -21.13 -27.37
N PHE A 650 -2.69 -22.02 -26.82
CA PHE A 650 -2.55 -22.46 -25.44
C PHE A 650 -1.24 -23.24 -25.23
N ASP A 651 -0.94 -24.23 -26.07
CA ASP A 651 0.24 -25.09 -25.90
C ASP A 651 1.55 -24.31 -26.07
N LEU A 652 1.69 -23.49 -27.14
CA LEU A 652 2.91 -22.74 -27.41
C LEU A 652 3.15 -21.64 -26.35
N ASN A 653 2.13 -20.90 -25.93
CA ASN A 653 2.27 -19.92 -24.83
C ASN A 653 2.73 -20.61 -23.53
N ARG A 654 2.16 -21.78 -23.19
CA ARG A 654 2.59 -22.54 -21.99
C ARG A 654 4.02 -23.09 -22.11
N GLN A 655 4.44 -23.56 -23.28
CA GLN A 655 5.81 -24.03 -23.50
C GLN A 655 6.79 -22.86 -23.34
N ILE A 656 6.52 -21.71 -23.95
CA ILE A 656 7.34 -20.50 -23.82
C ILE A 656 7.42 -20.06 -22.35
N CYS A 657 6.30 -20.00 -21.61
CA CYS A 657 6.29 -19.68 -20.20
C CYS A 657 7.14 -20.63 -19.35
N ARG A 658 7.11 -21.95 -19.64
CA ARG A 658 7.97 -22.93 -18.96
C ARG A 658 9.45 -22.67 -19.23
N LEU A 659 9.84 -22.43 -20.48
CA LEU A 659 11.23 -22.11 -20.84
C LEU A 659 11.71 -20.84 -20.12
N LEU A 660 10.87 -19.80 -20.08
CA LEU A 660 11.16 -18.56 -19.35
C LEU A 660 11.24 -18.74 -17.83
N GLY A 661 10.63 -19.79 -17.28
CA GLY A 661 10.70 -20.15 -15.86
C GLY A 661 12.04 -20.77 -15.44
N HIS A 662 12.86 -21.26 -16.35
CA HIS A 662 14.19 -21.81 -16.05
C HIS A 662 15.22 -20.71 -15.71
N GLU A 663 16.23 -21.06 -14.93
CA GLU A 663 17.31 -20.16 -14.53
C GLU A 663 18.69 -20.76 -14.82
N PRO A 664 19.41 -20.29 -15.85
CA PRO A 664 19.00 -19.32 -16.89
C PRO A 664 18.00 -19.93 -17.89
N PRO A 665 17.20 -19.13 -18.60
CA PRO A 665 16.33 -19.64 -19.65
C PRO A 665 17.15 -20.27 -20.79
N PRO A 666 16.70 -21.41 -21.36
CA PRO A 666 17.36 -22.02 -22.53
C PRO A 666 17.03 -21.24 -23.80
N LEU A 667 17.84 -20.25 -24.12
CA LEU A 667 17.58 -19.24 -25.18
C LEU A 667 17.38 -19.85 -26.56
N MET A 668 18.13 -20.90 -26.93
CA MET A 668 17.98 -21.57 -28.22
C MET A 668 16.62 -22.23 -28.40
N ASP A 669 16.13 -22.89 -27.32
CA ASP A 669 14.83 -23.54 -27.35
C ASP A 669 13.71 -22.49 -27.37
N LEU A 670 13.89 -21.38 -26.60
CA LEU A 670 12.99 -20.26 -26.60
C LEU A 670 12.82 -19.63 -27.98
N GLU A 671 13.91 -19.37 -28.69
CA GLU A 671 13.87 -18.88 -30.07
C GLU A 671 13.20 -19.88 -31.04
N ALA A 672 13.40 -21.17 -30.85
CA ALA A 672 12.76 -22.20 -31.67
C ALA A 672 11.24 -22.19 -31.48
N GLN A 673 10.77 -22.08 -30.23
CA GLN A 673 9.35 -22.02 -29.92
C GLN A 673 8.69 -20.73 -30.43
N LEU A 674 9.36 -19.60 -30.32
CA LEU A 674 8.85 -18.32 -30.86
C LEU A 674 8.77 -18.34 -32.41
N ARG A 675 9.76 -18.94 -33.08
CA ARG A 675 9.68 -19.15 -34.55
C ARG A 675 8.50 -20.05 -34.91
N GLN A 676 8.29 -21.13 -34.18
CA GLN A 676 7.15 -22.00 -34.38
C GLN A 676 5.84 -21.25 -34.20
N ALA A 677 5.69 -20.45 -33.14
CA ALA A 677 4.52 -19.61 -32.90
C ALA A 677 4.25 -18.64 -34.07
N GLY A 678 5.30 -18.02 -34.60
CA GLY A 678 5.21 -17.17 -35.79
C GLY A 678 4.79 -17.91 -37.04
N ASP A 679 5.36 -19.09 -37.30
CA ASP A 679 5.05 -19.95 -38.46
C ASP A 679 3.58 -20.45 -38.42
N GLU A 680 3.02 -20.63 -37.26
CA GLU A 680 1.63 -21.08 -37.04
C GLU A 680 0.64 -19.93 -36.86
N GLY A 681 1.12 -18.67 -36.84
CA GLY A 681 0.28 -17.48 -36.66
C GLY A 681 -0.31 -17.35 -35.25
N VAL A 682 0.37 -17.91 -34.27
CA VAL A 682 -0.05 -17.86 -32.86
C VAL A 682 0.27 -16.49 -32.23
N THR A 683 -0.69 -15.92 -31.54
CA THR A 683 -0.52 -14.68 -30.77
C THR A 683 0.01 -15.00 -29.37
N LEU A 684 1.06 -14.28 -28.96
CA LEU A 684 1.57 -14.36 -27.60
C LEU A 684 0.61 -13.63 -26.66
N ASP A 685 0.20 -14.31 -25.59
CA ASP A 685 -0.77 -13.82 -24.62
C ASP A 685 -0.13 -12.95 -23.54
N GLU A 686 -0.97 -12.38 -22.67
CA GLU A 686 -0.53 -11.53 -21.56
C GLU A 686 0.35 -12.31 -20.56
N SER A 687 0.06 -13.60 -20.32
CA SER A 687 0.84 -14.42 -19.40
C SER A 687 2.26 -14.66 -19.91
N THR A 688 2.41 -14.86 -21.21
CA THR A 688 3.73 -14.98 -21.89
C THR A 688 4.49 -13.65 -21.84
N THR A 689 3.80 -12.53 -22.05
CA THR A 689 4.39 -11.19 -21.94
C THR A 689 4.90 -10.92 -20.51
N MET A 690 4.11 -11.26 -19.49
CA MET A 690 4.53 -11.16 -18.09
C MET A 690 5.71 -12.08 -17.76
N ALA A 691 5.73 -13.30 -18.28
CA ALA A 691 6.84 -14.26 -18.09
C ALA A 691 8.16 -13.73 -18.67
N PHE A 692 8.13 -13.08 -19.86
CA PHE A 692 9.29 -12.40 -20.42
C PHE A 692 9.80 -11.27 -19.53
N GLY A 693 8.91 -10.40 -19.06
CA GLY A 693 9.27 -9.32 -18.14
C GLY A 693 9.97 -9.85 -16.89
N ALA A 694 9.39 -10.87 -16.26
CA ALA A 694 9.95 -11.51 -15.07
C ALA A 694 11.31 -12.19 -15.34
N ALA A 695 11.49 -12.86 -16.50
CA ALA A 695 12.76 -13.47 -16.87
C ALA A 695 13.86 -12.43 -17.12
N ILE A 696 13.55 -11.30 -17.79
CA ILE A 696 14.48 -10.18 -17.98
C ILE A 696 14.85 -9.56 -16.63
N GLU A 697 13.89 -9.38 -15.73
CA GLU A 697 14.15 -8.86 -14.40
C GLU A 697 15.12 -9.75 -13.61
N ARG A 698 14.86 -11.08 -13.56
CA ARG A 698 15.77 -12.05 -12.93
C ARG A 698 17.16 -12.07 -13.59
N ALA A 699 17.23 -12.04 -14.92
CA ALA A 699 18.51 -12.01 -15.64
C ALA A 699 19.29 -10.73 -15.35
N SER A 700 18.62 -9.57 -15.29
CA SER A 700 19.24 -8.28 -14.94
C SER A 700 19.76 -8.24 -13.50
N GLU A 701 19.05 -8.90 -12.57
CA GLU A 701 19.48 -9.03 -11.18
C GLU A 701 20.71 -9.93 -11.04
N ARG A 702 20.72 -11.09 -11.68
CA ARG A 702 21.90 -11.97 -11.72
C ARG A 702 23.13 -11.27 -12.34
N PHE A 703 22.92 -10.45 -13.35
CA PHE A 703 24.01 -9.65 -13.93
C PHE A 703 24.50 -8.59 -12.94
N ARG A 704 23.61 -7.94 -12.20
CA ARG A 704 23.98 -6.97 -11.15
C ARG A 704 24.84 -7.60 -10.05
N GLU A 705 24.58 -8.85 -9.67
CA GLU A 705 25.37 -9.58 -8.64
C GLU A 705 26.83 -9.83 -9.09
N ARG A 706 27.06 -10.07 -10.38
CA ARG A 706 28.39 -10.26 -10.99
C ARG A 706 28.48 -9.51 -12.30
N PRO A 707 28.72 -8.20 -12.23
CA PRO A 707 28.65 -7.32 -13.40
C PRO A 707 29.85 -7.51 -14.37
N ASP A 708 30.91 -8.18 -13.96
CA ASP A 708 32.06 -8.57 -14.75
C ASP A 708 31.88 -9.88 -15.54
N ASP A 709 30.80 -10.63 -15.28
CA ASP A 709 30.50 -11.91 -15.92
C ASP A 709 29.92 -11.70 -17.32
N LEU A 710 30.73 -12.06 -18.35
CA LEU A 710 30.37 -11.89 -19.74
C LEU A 710 29.20 -12.80 -20.17
N ASP A 711 29.11 -14.02 -19.63
CA ASP A 711 28.04 -14.96 -19.98
C ASP A 711 26.68 -14.48 -19.46
N ARG A 712 26.66 -13.90 -18.28
CA ARG A 712 25.45 -13.27 -17.71
C ARG A 712 25.00 -12.06 -18.53
N LEU A 713 25.94 -11.22 -18.95
CA LEU A 713 25.67 -10.08 -19.84
C LEU A 713 25.12 -10.54 -21.18
N GLN A 714 25.76 -11.55 -21.78
CA GLN A 714 25.32 -12.13 -23.05
C GLN A 714 23.92 -12.71 -22.98
N SER A 715 23.63 -13.46 -21.90
CA SER A 715 22.30 -14.05 -21.66
C SER A 715 21.22 -12.99 -21.54
N LEU A 716 21.46 -11.92 -20.77
CA LEU A 716 20.52 -10.81 -20.62
C LEU A 716 20.31 -10.08 -21.96
N GLU A 717 21.39 -9.77 -22.66
CA GLU A 717 21.34 -9.05 -23.94
C GLU A 717 20.56 -9.83 -24.99
N THR A 718 20.79 -11.14 -25.07
CA THR A 718 20.08 -12.03 -26.00
C THR A 718 18.59 -12.13 -25.62
N LEU A 719 18.27 -12.27 -24.34
CA LEU A 719 16.88 -12.34 -23.89
C LEU A 719 16.09 -11.06 -24.20
N VAL A 720 16.70 -9.88 -24.00
CA VAL A 720 16.11 -8.59 -24.38
C VAL A 720 15.93 -8.49 -25.89
N THR A 721 16.89 -9.05 -26.68
CA THR A 721 16.78 -9.10 -28.15
C THR A 721 15.58 -9.92 -28.59
N ILE A 722 15.46 -11.14 -28.07
CA ILE A 722 14.36 -12.06 -28.38
C ILE A 722 13.00 -11.39 -28.07
N ALA A 723 12.89 -10.76 -26.93
CA ALA A 723 11.65 -10.07 -26.52
C ALA A 723 11.28 -8.90 -27.47
N ARG A 724 12.26 -8.13 -27.91
CA ARG A 724 12.06 -7.05 -28.89
C ARG A 724 11.67 -7.55 -30.27
N ASP A 725 12.34 -8.62 -30.75
CA ASP A 725 12.05 -9.23 -32.04
C ASP A 725 10.63 -9.82 -32.06
N ALA A 726 10.15 -10.34 -30.91
CA ALA A 726 8.78 -10.76 -30.69
C ALA A 726 7.79 -9.58 -30.55
N ARG A 727 8.25 -8.32 -30.57
CA ARG A 727 7.46 -7.09 -30.46
C ARG A 727 6.59 -7.04 -29.21
N LEU A 728 7.08 -7.56 -28.09
CA LEU A 728 6.38 -7.55 -26.83
C LEU A 728 6.42 -6.15 -26.20
N SER A 729 5.28 -5.70 -25.70
CA SER A 729 5.18 -4.46 -24.90
C SER A 729 5.53 -4.77 -23.46
N LEU A 730 6.82 -4.66 -23.08
CA LEU A 730 7.33 -4.99 -21.77
C LEU A 730 7.58 -3.75 -20.91
N ASP A 731 7.30 -3.87 -19.63
CA ASP A 731 7.86 -2.92 -18.65
C ASP A 731 9.32 -3.30 -18.33
N LEU A 732 10.25 -2.52 -18.86
CA LEU A 732 11.68 -2.71 -18.67
C LEU A 732 12.29 -1.77 -17.61
N ARG A 733 11.47 -1.02 -16.85
CA ARG A 733 11.94 0.03 -15.93
C ARG A 733 13.02 -0.48 -14.97
N ARG A 734 12.83 -1.63 -14.34
CA ARG A 734 13.81 -2.17 -13.40
C ARG A 734 15.12 -2.59 -14.06
N ALA A 735 15.06 -3.20 -15.24
CA ALA A 735 16.26 -3.55 -16.02
C ALA A 735 17.00 -2.27 -16.48
N GLN A 736 16.28 -1.25 -16.93
CA GLN A 736 16.81 0.06 -17.30
C GLN A 736 17.50 0.75 -16.10
N ASN A 737 16.87 0.74 -14.90
CA ASN A 737 17.44 1.30 -13.68
C ASN A 737 18.75 0.61 -13.29
N ARG A 738 18.79 -0.73 -13.34
CA ARG A 738 19.99 -1.51 -13.04
C ARG A 738 21.10 -1.22 -14.06
N TYR A 739 20.77 -1.22 -15.34
CA TYR A 739 21.72 -0.87 -16.40
C TYR A 739 22.29 0.54 -16.20
N TYR A 740 21.43 1.53 -15.95
CA TYR A 740 21.84 2.92 -15.76
C TYR A 740 22.81 3.08 -14.58
N ARG A 741 22.54 2.44 -13.46
CA ARG A 741 23.44 2.43 -12.29
C ARG A 741 24.79 1.76 -12.62
N MET A 742 24.78 0.61 -13.28
CA MET A 742 26.00 -0.10 -13.69
C MET A 742 26.82 0.69 -14.70
N ARG A 743 26.18 1.46 -15.57
CA ARG A 743 26.87 2.36 -16.50
C ARG A 743 27.76 3.37 -15.77
N ALA A 744 27.32 3.89 -14.64
CA ALA A 744 28.08 4.84 -13.84
C ALA A 744 29.12 4.16 -12.94
N ALA A 745 28.81 3.01 -12.35
CA ALA A 745 29.64 2.38 -11.33
C ALA A 745 30.63 1.35 -11.88
N VAL A 746 30.26 0.56 -12.89
CA VAL A 746 31.04 -0.61 -13.35
C VAL A 746 31.78 -0.33 -14.66
N ARG A 747 31.10 0.30 -15.63
CA ARG A 747 31.67 0.55 -16.97
C ARG A 747 33.02 1.25 -16.94
N PRO A 748 33.27 2.32 -16.16
CA PRO A 748 34.57 2.97 -16.11
C PRO A 748 35.71 2.07 -15.62
N ALA A 749 35.41 1.17 -14.67
CA ALA A 749 36.40 0.22 -14.15
C ALA A 749 36.80 -0.83 -15.20
N ILE A 750 35.83 -1.31 -16.01
CA ILE A 750 36.09 -2.25 -17.11
C ILE A 750 36.89 -1.56 -18.24
N GLU A 751 36.56 -0.31 -18.59
CA GLU A 751 37.33 0.49 -19.55
C GLU A 751 38.79 0.66 -19.13
N ALA A 752 39.01 0.97 -17.84
CA ALA A 752 40.35 1.16 -17.29
C ALA A 752 41.19 -0.13 -17.24
N SER A 753 40.53 -1.31 -17.21
CA SER A 753 41.25 -2.61 -17.19
C SER A 753 41.94 -2.98 -18.51
N GLY A 754 41.54 -2.35 -19.62
CA GLY A 754 42.11 -2.58 -20.96
C GLY A 754 41.79 -3.93 -21.63
N ASN A 755 41.10 -4.84 -20.91
CA ASN A 755 40.76 -6.18 -21.40
C ASN A 755 39.25 -6.40 -21.66
N GLY A 756 38.45 -5.34 -21.67
CA GLY A 756 36.98 -5.40 -21.65
C GLY A 756 36.28 -5.10 -22.96
N GLU A 757 36.96 -5.16 -24.15
CA GLU A 757 36.37 -4.75 -25.44
C GLU A 757 35.06 -5.48 -25.75
N GLN A 758 35.03 -6.79 -25.57
CA GLN A 758 33.84 -7.61 -25.83
C GLN A 758 32.71 -7.27 -24.84
N TRP A 759 33.05 -7.13 -23.59
CA TRP A 759 32.08 -6.72 -22.56
C TRP A 759 31.49 -5.33 -22.85
N LEU A 760 32.32 -4.34 -23.19
CA LEU A 760 31.90 -2.98 -23.52
C LEU A 760 30.97 -2.97 -24.74
N SER A 761 31.34 -3.70 -25.81
CA SER A 761 30.51 -3.81 -27.01
C SER A 761 29.12 -4.38 -26.70
N LEU A 762 29.08 -5.42 -25.88
CA LEU A 762 27.86 -6.10 -25.52
C LEU A 762 27.01 -5.25 -24.55
N PHE A 763 27.64 -4.59 -23.58
CA PHE A 763 27.01 -3.68 -22.67
C PHE A 763 26.38 -2.48 -23.40
N ASP A 764 27.09 -1.88 -24.32
CA ASP A 764 26.57 -0.79 -25.18
C ASP A 764 25.43 -1.28 -26.10
N SER A 765 25.49 -2.54 -26.58
CA SER A 765 24.39 -3.18 -27.33
C SER A 765 23.14 -3.31 -26.46
N LEU A 766 23.29 -3.82 -25.24
CA LEU A 766 22.20 -3.92 -24.25
C LEU A 766 21.60 -2.54 -23.96
N GLY A 767 22.43 -1.51 -23.77
CA GLY A 767 21.97 -0.14 -23.53
C GLY A 767 21.07 0.40 -24.66
N ARG A 768 21.48 0.19 -25.91
CA ARG A 768 20.64 0.56 -27.07
C ARG A 768 19.30 -0.17 -27.09
N LYS A 769 19.29 -1.46 -26.71
CA LYS A 769 18.08 -2.27 -26.65
C LYS A 769 17.18 -1.91 -25.45
N LEU A 770 17.75 -1.43 -24.37
CA LEU A 770 17.05 -0.86 -23.23
C LEU A 770 16.66 0.62 -23.43
N THR A 771 16.88 1.19 -24.63
CA THR A 771 16.59 2.60 -24.95
C THR A 771 17.34 3.60 -24.06
N VAL A 772 18.55 3.26 -23.60
CA VAL A 772 19.41 4.16 -22.83
C VAL A 772 20.39 4.87 -23.77
N ALA A 773 20.52 6.19 -23.63
CA ALA A 773 21.45 6.98 -24.44
C ALA A 773 22.92 6.62 -24.10
N PRO A 774 23.86 6.67 -25.09
CA PRO A 774 25.28 6.51 -24.82
C PRO A 774 25.82 7.50 -23.81
N ALA A 775 26.85 7.11 -23.05
CA ALA A 775 27.43 7.94 -21.99
C ALA A 775 27.94 9.32 -22.45
N ALA A 776 28.36 9.44 -23.71
CA ALA A 776 28.85 10.69 -24.31
C ALA A 776 27.74 11.74 -24.63
N ALA A 777 26.47 11.41 -24.45
CA ALA A 777 25.33 12.28 -24.79
C ALA A 777 24.79 13.08 -23.60
N ILE A 778 25.40 13.00 -22.40
CA ILE A 778 24.97 13.76 -21.23
C ILE A 778 25.72 15.09 -21.21
N PRO A 779 25.04 16.26 -21.34
CA PRO A 779 25.65 17.53 -20.95
C PRO A 779 25.88 17.52 -19.43
N VAL A 780 27.07 17.79 -18.99
CA VAL A 780 27.47 17.92 -17.57
C VAL A 780 26.76 19.12 -16.96
#